data_946a3af8c5f55e8cfa9c67dd914ddf68
#
_entry.id   946a3af8c5f55e8cfa9c67dd914ddf68
#
_cell.length_a   1.000
_cell.length_b   1.000
_cell.length_c   1.000
_cell.angle_alpha   90.00
_cell.angle_beta   90.00
_cell.angle_gamma   90.00
#
_symmetry.space_group_name_H-M   'P 1'
#
loop_
_entity.id
_entity.type
_entity.pdbx_description
1 polymer ?
#
loop_
_entity_poly.entity_id
_entity_poly.type
_entity_poly.pdbx_seq_one_letter_code
_entity_poly.pdbx_strand_id
1 'polypeptide(L)'
;MPGPRRDFGPKQKVENPVKVFKRIMSYVLKRYPVHCLLVLICIVVSVYANVQGTMFMKTLIDGYITPLLGQANPDYSELLQAIIKMGILYAIGIAATFGNTKIMVYVTQGTMRNIRNDMFKHMESLPIKYFDTHKHGDIMSMYTNDVDTLRQMVSQSIPQFINSLISIVNVLIYMIILSVPLTIVSIVMVMLVIWASKTAASKSGKFFVSQQKNIGALNGFIEEMMDGQKVVKVFCHEDESIERFDQLNNDLYASAYNANRYANILGPINVQLGNLSYVVVAIVGGLVAINGIGGFTLGSLASFLTLNKSFQQPINQISNQLNSIVMALAGGDRIFRLLDEKPEVDDGYVTLTDAVVNADGTITESNKRTGTWAWKHYHKAEGTTDYRQLKGDVVFEHVDFGYNDDKMVLHDVSLYAQPGQKIAFVGSTGAGKTTITNLINRFYDIQSGKIRYDGINIGKIKKDDLRHSLGIVLQDTHLFTGTVMENIRYGKLDATEEEVHAAAKLANADGFIRRLPQGYDTMLTGDGANLSQGERQLLAIARAAVADPPVLILDEATSSIDTRTEKIVQDGMDKLMHGRTTFVIAHRLSTVKNSDCIMVLEQGRIIERGTHDDLIAQKGKYYQLYTGNKISE
;
A
#
# COMPACT_ATOMS: atom_id res chain seq x y z
N MET A 1 -8.78 10.53 22.02
CA MET A 1 -8.22 9.17 22.10
C MET A 1 -6.79 9.25 21.61
N PRO A 2 -5.78 8.69 22.29
CA PRO A 2 -4.42 8.69 21.77
C PRO A 2 -4.40 7.86 20.50
N GLY A 3 -3.92 8.46 19.40
CA GLY A 3 -3.75 7.78 18.12
C GLY A 3 -2.89 6.52 18.27
N PRO A 4 -3.07 5.49 17.42
CA PRO A 4 -2.34 4.25 17.57
C PRO A 4 -0.84 4.52 17.40
N ARG A 5 -0.05 4.18 18.44
CA ARG A 5 1.41 4.20 18.41
C ARG A 5 1.88 3.52 17.12
N ARG A 6 2.67 4.23 16.31
CA ARG A 6 3.40 3.61 15.21
C ARG A 6 4.35 2.59 15.82
N ASP A 7 3.93 1.35 15.81
CA ASP A 7 4.75 0.23 16.22
C ASP A 7 5.79 -0.01 15.10
N PHE A 8 6.98 0.56 15.27
CA PHE A 8 8.16 0.16 14.52
C PHE A 8 8.64 -1.20 15.08
N GLY A 9 7.73 -2.17 15.08
CA GLY A 9 8.03 -3.54 15.45
C GLY A 9 9.22 -4.09 14.67
N PRO A 10 9.96 -5.06 15.21
CA PRO A 10 11.10 -5.65 14.54
C PRO A 10 10.67 -6.13 13.17
N LYS A 11 11.40 -5.71 12.11
CA LYS A 11 11.16 -6.11 10.71
C LYS A 11 10.86 -7.61 10.70
N GLN A 12 9.63 -7.98 10.39
CA GLN A 12 9.24 -9.39 10.28
C GLN A 12 10.21 -10.08 9.34
N LYS A 13 10.89 -11.11 9.84
CA LYS A 13 11.77 -11.93 8.97
C LYS A 13 10.91 -12.52 7.86
N VAL A 14 11.32 -12.31 6.62
CA VAL A 14 10.68 -12.95 5.46
C VAL A 14 10.71 -14.46 5.68
N GLU A 15 9.56 -15.10 5.76
CA GLU A 15 9.48 -16.55 6.05
C GLU A 15 10.18 -17.38 4.97
N ASN A 16 10.02 -17.01 3.70
CA ASN A 16 10.61 -17.73 2.59
C ASN A 16 11.14 -16.77 1.49
N PRO A 17 12.35 -16.21 1.67
CA PRO A 17 12.92 -15.24 0.74
C PRO A 17 13.09 -15.78 -0.68
N VAL A 18 13.33 -17.09 -0.84
CA VAL A 18 13.48 -17.73 -2.15
C VAL A 18 12.15 -17.77 -2.90
N LYS A 19 11.04 -18.03 -2.22
CA LYS A 19 9.69 -18.03 -2.82
C LYS A 19 9.34 -16.62 -3.31
N VAL A 20 9.59 -15.60 -2.47
CA VAL A 20 9.36 -14.18 -2.82
C VAL A 20 10.20 -13.80 -4.04
N PHE A 21 11.50 -14.11 -4.03
CA PHE A 21 12.41 -13.84 -5.15
C PHE A 21 11.92 -14.49 -6.46
N LYS A 22 11.58 -15.79 -6.42
CA LYS A 22 11.04 -16.50 -7.58
C LYS A 22 9.76 -15.85 -8.12
N ARG A 23 8.89 -15.37 -7.24
CA ARG A 23 7.63 -14.72 -7.64
C ARG A 23 7.90 -13.37 -8.32
N ILE A 24 8.81 -12.55 -7.77
CA ILE A 24 9.24 -11.29 -8.40
C ILE A 24 9.86 -11.57 -9.78
N MET A 25 10.78 -12.53 -9.85
CA MET A 25 11.41 -12.91 -11.12
C MET A 25 10.39 -13.45 -12.13
N SER A 26 9.34 -14.10 -11.69
CA SER A 26 8.23 -14.53 -12.55
C SER A 26 7.52 -13.36 -13.23
N TYR A 27 7.29 -12.23 -12.53
CA TYR A 27 6.74 -11.02 -13.13
C TYR A 27 7.64 -10.43 -14.21
N VAL A 28 8.96 -10.51 -14.03
CA VAL A 28 9.94 -10.02 -15.00
C VAL A 28 10.08 -10.98 -16.16
N LEU A 29 10.42 -12.24 -15.89
CA LEU A 29 10.81 -13.21 -16.92
C LEU A 29 9.64 -13.69 -17.78
N LYS A 30 8.42 -13.82 -17.24
CA LYS A 30 7.27 -14.26 -18.04
C LYS A 30 6.84 -13.20 -19.07
N ARG A 31 7.01 -11.91 -18.76
CA ARG A 31 6.55 -10.82 -19.64
C ARG A 31 7.65 -10.25 -20.53
N TYR A 32 8.91 -10.34 -20.12
CA TYR A 32 10.04 -9.72 -20.80
C TYR A 32 11.21 -10.69 -21.05
N PRO A 33 10.99 -11.95 -21.50
CA PRO A 33 12.05 -12.95 -21.62
C PRO A 33 13.14 -12.53 -22.62
N VAL A 34 12.76 -12.02 -23.78
CA VAL A 34 13.70 -11.55 -24.83
C VAL A 34 14.51 -10.36 -24.34
N HIS A 35 13.89 -9.41 -23.64
CA HIS A 35 14.59 -8.24 -23.11
C HIS A 35 15.62 -8.64 -22.04
N CYS A 36 15.29 -9.58 -21.16
CA CYS A 36 16.22 -10.11 -20.17
C CYS A 36 17.41 -10.84 -20.81
N LEU A 37 17.18 -11.59 -21.89
CA LEU A 37 18.25 -12.22 -22.65
C LEU A 37 19.17 -11.18 -23.30
N LEU A 38 18.60 -10.15 -23.92
CA LEU A 38 19.38 -9.03 -24.50
C LEU A 38 20.20 -8.31 -23.44
N VAL A 39 19.64 -8.07 -22.27
CA VAL A 39 20.35 -7.48 -21.11
C VAL A 39 21.55 -8.34 -20.72
N LEU A 40 21.38 -9.67 -20.62
CA LEU A 40 22.48 -10.58 -20.30
C LEU A 40 23.59 -10.54 -21.36
N ILE A 41 23.24 -10.54 -22.63
CA ILE A 41 24.20 -10.42 -23.75
C ILE A 41 24.94 -9.09 -23.64
N CYS A 42 24.24 -7.98 -23.41
CA CYS A 42 24.85 -6.66 -23.25
C CYS A 42 25.83 -6.62 -22.09
N ILE A 43 25.49 -7.24 -20.94
CA ILE A 43 26.38 -7.34 -19.77
C ILE A 43 27.65 -8.12 -20.14
N VAL A 44 27.52 -9.29 -20.78
CA VAL A 44 28.66 -10.13 -21.18
C VAL A 44 29.58 -9.37 -22.12
N VAL A 45 29.03 -8.71 -23.15
CA VAL A 45 29.79 -7.91 -24.13
C VAL A 45 30.51 -6.76 -23.46
N SER A 46 29.83 -6.03 -22.56
CA SER A 46 30.41 -4.90 -21.84
C SER A 46 31.57 -5.34 -20.93
N VAL A 47 31.39 -6.42 -20.16
CA VAL A 47 32.42 -6.98 -19.27
C VAL A 47 33.62 -7.48 -20.09
N TYR A 48 33.37 -8.18 -21.19
CA TYR A 48 34.42 -8.66 -22.08
C TYR A 48 35.24 -7.51 -22.65
N ALA A 49 34.59 -6.47 -23.19
CA ALA A 49 35.27 -5.29 -23.74
C ALA A 49 36.15 -4.60 -22.68
N ASN A 50 35.67 -4.50 -21.44
CA ASN A 50 36.39 -3.86 -20.34
C ASN A 50 37.65 -4.65 -19.94
N VAL A 51 37.55 -5.98 -19.85
CA VAL A 51 38.71 -6.84 -19.50
C VAL A 51 39.72 -6.93 -20.66
N GLN A 52 39.26 -6.97 -21.92
CA GLN A 52 40.15 -6.91 -23.09
C GLN A 52 40.95 -5.61 -23.15
N GLY A 53 40.33 -4.47 -22.74
CA GLY A 53 41.06 -3.22 -22.61
C GLY A 53 42.19 -3.27 -21.59
N THR A 54 41.97 -3.98 -20.50
CA THR A 54 43.02 -4.21 -19.49
C THR A 54 44.16 -5.14 -20.03
N MET A 55 43.79 -6.19 -20.76
CA MET A 55 44.76 -7.08 -21.39
C MET A 55 45.53 -6.43 -22.53
N PHE A 56 44.90 -5.46 -23.21
CA PHE A 56 45.58 -4.71 -24.27
C PHE A 56 46.83 -3.97 -23.77
N MET A 57 46.87 -3.61 -22.48
CA MET A 57 48.05 -3.01 -21.86
C MET A 57 49.31 -3.91 -22.03
N LYS A 58 49.17 -5.23 -21.86
CA LYS A 58 50.23 -6.19 -22.15
C LYS A 58 50.66 -6.15 -23.58
N THR A 59 49.70 -6.28 -24.49
CA THR A 59 49.95 -6.30 -25.94
C THR A 59 50.54 -4.98 -26.43
N LEU A 60 50.13 -3.84 -25.84
CA LEU A 60 50.66 -2.53 -26.15
C LEU A 60 52.15 -2.41 -25.75
N ILE A 61 52.48 -2.81 -24.53
CA ILE A 61 53.86 -2.70 -24.01
C ILE A 61 54.76 -3.71 -24.71
N ASP A 62 54.41 -4.99 -24.65
CA ASP A 62 55.29 -6.08 -25.12
C ASP A 62 55.34 -6.21 -26.65
N GLY A 63 54.19 -6.00 -27.31
CA GLY A 63 54.04 -6.23 -28.77
C GLY A 63 54.37 -5.02 -29.63
N TYR A 64 54.16 -3.81 -29.13
CA TYR A 64 54.31 -2.60 -29.95
C TYR A 64 55.34 -1.64 -29.36
N ILE A 65 55.29 -1.27 -28.08
CA ILE A 65 56.19 -0.23 -27.52
C ILE A 65 57.64 -0.78 -27.39
N THR A 66 57.82 -1.94 -26.76
CA THR A 66 59.13 -2.50 -26.51
C THR A 66 59.92 -2.75 -27.81
N PRO A 67 59.34 -3.32 -28.91
CA PRO A 67 60.02 -3.48 -30.19
C PRO A 67 60.40 -2.17 -30.87
N LEU A 68 59.64 -1.09 -30.64
CA LEU A 68 59.89 0.23 -31.25
C LEU A 68 60.99 1.03 -30.52
N LEU A 69 61.27 0.74 -29.25
CA LEU A 69 62.26 1.45 -28.42
C LEU A 69 63.73 1.26 -28.83
N GLY A 70 64.07 0.65 -29.91
CA GLY A 70 65.44 0.52 -30.38
C GLY A 70 65.65 0.85 -31.86
N GLN A 71 64.57 1.28 -32.54
CA GLN A 71 64.59 1.55 -33.97
C GLN A 71 64.91 3.01 -34.26
N ALA A 72 65.79 3.28 -35.24
CA ALA A 72 66.13 4.62 -35.67
C ALA A 72 64.99 5.34 -36.42
N ASN A 73 64.11 4.58 -37.14
CA ASN A 73 62.90 5.08 -37.78
C ASN A 73 61.73 4.13 -37.47
N PRO A 74 61.04 4.36 -36.36
CA PRO A 74 59.94 3.49 -35.94
C PRO A 74 58.71 3.65 -36.84
N ASP A 75 58.15 2.51 -37.33
CA ASP A 75 56.84 2.47 -38.02
C ASP A 75 55.71 2.34 -36.99
N TYR A 76 54.85 3.35 -36.92
CA TYR A 76 53.70 3.39 -35.99
C TYR A 76 52.43 2.83 -36.60
N SER A 77 52.42 2.29 -37.83
CA SER A 77 51.21 1.87 -38.55
C SER A 77 50.50 0.72 -37.82
N GLU A 78 51.21 -0.28 -37.36
CA GLU A 78 50.66 -1.42 -36.63
C GLU A 78 50.10 -1.01 -35.24
N LEU A 79 50.81 -0.14 -34.55
CA LEU A 79 50.37 0.42 -33.28
C LEU A 79 49.06 1.20 -33.44
N LEU A 80 48.96 2.04 -34.47
CA LEU A 80 47.74 2.81 -34.76
C LEU A 80 46.55 1.87 -35.07
N GLN A 81 46.76 0.82 -35.88
CA GLN A 81 45.73 -0.17 -36.16
C GLN A 81 45.25 -0.90 -34.89
N ALA A 82 46.17 -1.25 -33.98
CA ALA A 82 45.83 -1.90 -32.71
C ALA A 82 44.98 -0.97 -31.80
N ILE A 83 45.35 0.31 -31.74
CA ILE A 83 44.60 1.33 -30.99
C ILE A 83 43.19 1.53 -31.58
N ILE A 84 43.05 1.59 -32.91
CA ILE A 84 41.77 1.71 -33.61
C ILE A 84 40.88 0.49 -33.31
N LYS A 85 41.41 -0.74 -33.42
CA LYS A 85 40.67 -1.95 -33.08
C LYS A 85 40.17 -1.93 -31.63
N MET A 86 40.98 -1.46 -30.70
CA MET A 86 40.60 -1.33 -29.29
C MET A 86 39.55 -0.25 -29.10
N GLY A 87 39.65 0.89 -29.79
CA GLY A 87 38.65 1.94 -29.80
C GLY A 87 37.28 1.44 -30.27
N ILE A 88 37.24 0.63 -31.32
CA ILE A 88 36.00 0.00 -31.80
C ILE A 88 35.42 -0.95 -30.74
N LEU A 89 36.25 -1.76 -30.08
CA LEU A 89 35.80 -2.68 -29.04
C LEU A 89 35.20 -1.91 -27.84
N TYR A 90 35.82 -0.80 -27.42
CA TYR A 90 35.27 0.07 -26.38
C TYR A 90 33.96 0.72 -26.82
N ALA A 91 33.85 1.17 -28.07
CA ALA A 91 32.60 1.74 -28.60
C ALA A 91 31.45 0.70 -28.55
N ILE A 92 31.74 -0.56 -28.88
CA ILE A 92 30.78 -1.67 -28.73
C ILE A 92 30.40 -1.89 -27.26
N GLY A 93 31.38 -1.84 -26.35
CA GLY A 93 31.16 -1.96 -24.91
C GLY A 93 30.27 -0.84 -24.34
N ILE A 94 30.50 0.40 -24.79
CA ILE A 94 29.67 1.57 -24.43
C ILE A 94 28.24 1.41 -24.96
N ALA A 95 28.10 1.02 -26.24
CA ALA A 95 26.78 0.77 -26.83
C ALA A 95 26.02 -0.35 -26.10
N ALA A 96 26.71 -1.43 -25.68
CA ALA A 96 26.13 -2.51 -24.91
C ALA A 96 25.69 -2.03 -23.51
N THR A 97 26.49 -1.21 -22.83
CA THR A 97 26.13 -0.65 -21.52
C THR A 97 24.93 0.27 -21.62
N PHE A 98 24.88 1.13 -22.63
CA PHE A 98 23.73 2.01 -22.91
C PHE A 98 22.47 1.19 -23.22
N GLY A 99 22.60 0.17 -24.09
CA GLY A 99 21.51 -0.77 -24.43
C GLY A 99 20.95 -1.48 -23.20
N ASN A 100 21.83 -2.04 -22.35
CA ASN A 100 21.45 -2.65 -21.09
C ASN A 100 20.63 -1.70 -20.22
N THR A 101 21.12 -0.48 -19.98
CA THR A 101 20.44 0.51 -19.13
C THR A 101 19.08 0.88 -19.69
N LYS A 102 18.99 1.18 -21.00
CA LYS A 102 17.74 1.55 -21.66
C LYS A 102 16.69 0.41 -21.61
N ILE A 103 17.11 -0.82 -21.89
CA ILE A 103 16.22 -2.00 -21.83
C ILE A 103 15.73 -2.21 -20.40
N MET A 104 16.62 -2.10 -19.40
CA MET A 104 16.25 -2.28 -17.98
C MET A 104 15.26 -1.23 -17.50
N VAL A 105 15.33 0.01 -17.96
CA VAL A 105 14.31 1.03 -17.65
C VAL A 105 12.94 0.57 -18.16
N TYR A 106 12.85 0.12 -19.41
CA TYR A 106 11.59 -0.36 -20.00
C TYR A 106 11.01 -1.56 -19.24
N VAL A 107 11.83 -2.59 -18.98
CA VAL A 107 11.44 -3.79 -18.24
C VAL A 107 10.97 -3.46 -16.83
N THR A 108 11.72 -2.61 -16.12
CA THR A 108 11.43 -2.25 -14.74
C THR A 108 10.13 -1.46 -14.62
N GLN A 109 9.98 -0.39 -15.41
CA GLN A 109 8.77 0.44 -15.34
C GLN A 109 7.52 -0.33 -15.76
N GLY A 110 7.64 -1.19 -16.77
CA GLY A 110 6.56 -2.08 -17.18
C GLY A 110 6.18 -3.09 -16.09
N THR A 111 7.17 -3.66 -15.40
CA THR A 111 6.93 -4.58 -14.26
C THR A 111 6.25 -3.85 -13.09
N MET A 112 6.74 -2.66 -12.71
CA MET A 112 6.14 -1.88 -11.61
C MET A 112 4.70 -1.45 -11.92
N ARG A 113 4.42 -1.04 -13.17
CA ARG A 113 3.04 -0.75 -13.61
C ARG A 113 2.14 -1.96 -13.41
N ASN A 114 2.60 -3.14 -13.81
CA ASN A 114 1.79 -4.36 -13.71
C ASN A 114 1.54 -4.75 -12.23
N ILE A 115 2.56 -4.68 -11.37
CA ILE A 115 2.40 -4.96 -9.93
C ILE A 115 1.40 -3.98 -9.31
N ARG A 116 1.50 -2.68 -9.59
CA ARG A 116 0.54 -1.70 -9.06
C ARG A 116 -0.89 -1.95 -9.54
N ASN A 117 -1.05 -2.31 -10.83
CA ASN A 117 -2.37 -2.63 -11.37
C ASN A 117 -2.96 -3.89 -10.72
N ASP A 118 -2.14 -4.93 -10.54
CA ASP A 118 -2.59 -6.17 -9.89
C ASP A 118 -2.93 -5.92 -8.42
N MET A 119 -2.12 -5.13 -7.71
CA MET A 119 -2.40 -4.72 -6.32
C MET A 119 -3.70 -3.93 -6.22
N PHE A 120 -3.92 -2.95 -7.08
CA PHE A 120 -5.12 -2.11 -7.03
C PHE A 120 -6.38 -2.92 -7.33
N LYS A 121 -6.37 -3.73 -8.39
CA LYS A 121 -7.51 -4.62 -8.72
C LYS A 121 -7.84 -5.58 -7.59
N HIS A 122 -6.79 -6.12 -6.95
CA HIS A 122 -7.00 -7.04 -5.84
C HIS A 122 -7.52 -6.31 -4.60
N MET A 123 -6.98 -5.14 -4.29
CA MET A 123 -7.43 -4.29 -3.18
C MET A 123 -8.92 -3.97 -3.28
N GLU A 124 -9.43 -3.62 -4.49
CA GLU A 124 -10.87 -3.37 -4.72
C GLU A 124 -11.75 -4.61 -4.53
N SER A 125 -11.17 -5.80 -4.59
CA SER A 125 -11.89 -7.06 -4.34
C SER A 125 -11.88 -7.53 -2.88
N LEU A 126 -11.17 -6.83 -1.99
CA LEU A 126 -11.03 -7.25 -0.59
C LEU A 126 -12.27 -6.87 0.25
N PRO A 127 -12.61 -7.68 1.26
CA PRO A 127 -13.70 -7.36 2.19
C PRO A 127 -13.34 -6.15 3.06
N ILE A 128 -14.36 -5.42 3.51
CA ILE A 128 -14.21 -4.27 4.43
C ILE A 128 -13.40 -4.63 5.69
N LYS A 129 -13.53 -5.86 6.18
CA LYS A 129 -12.73 -6.38 7.31
C LYS A 129 -11.22 -6.15 7.15
N TYR A 130 -10.71 -6.24 5.91
CA TYR A 130 -9.29 -5.99 5.65
C TYR A 130 -8.91 -4.54 5.98
N PHE A 131 -9.73 -3.58 5.55
CA PHE A 131 -9.48 -2.15 5.78
C PHE A 131 -9.70 -1.74 7.25
N ASP A 132 -10.63 -2.39 7.94
CA ASP A 132 -10.88 -2.15 9.37
C ASP A 132 -9.74 -2.68 10.26
N THR A 133 -9.03 -3.72 9.81
CA THR A 133 -7.94 -4.36 10.57
C THR A 133 -6.54 -3.89 10.19
N HIS A 134 -6.36 -3.23 9.04
CA HIS A 134 -5.08 -2.75 8.54
C HIS A 134 -5.05 -1.22 8.47
N LYS A 135 -3.93 -0.64 8.88
CA LYS A 135 -3.74 0.82 8.81
C LYS A 135 -3.61 1.28 7.36
N HIS A 136 -4.35 2.30 6.97
CA HIS A 136 -4.26 2.89 5.63
C HIS A 136 -2.83 3.31 5.25
N GLY A 137 -2.05 3.83 6.22
CA GLY A 137 -0.64 4.19 6.00
C GLY A 137 0.25 3.00 5.65
N ASP A 138 -0.01 1.81 6.20
CA ASP A 138 0.74 0.60 5.87
C ASP A 138 0.42 0.13 4.44
N ILE A 139 -0.85 0.17 4.05
CA ILE A 139 -1.30 -0.15 2.68
C ILE A 139 -0.67 0.85 1.69
N MET A 140 -0.70 2.16 1.99
CA MET A 140 -0.10 3.19 1.15
C MET A 140 1.42 3.03 1.02
N SER A 141 2.11 2.60 2.10
CA SER A 141 3.54 2.30 2.08
C SER A 141 3.90 1.16 1.12
N MET A 142 3.01 0.18 0.91
CA MET A 142 3.22 -0.87 -0.09
C MET A 142 3.24 -0.30 -1.52
N TYR A 143 2.34 0.65 -1.85
CA TYR A 143 2.29 1.30 -3.18
C TYR A 143 3.45 2.24 -3.46
N THR A 144 4.03 2.85 -2.41
CA THR A 144 5.12 3.83 -2.51
C THR A 144 6.47 3.20 -2.24
N ASN A 145 6.77 2.94 -0.97
CA ASN A 145 8.11 2.51 -0.53
C ASN A 145 8.46 1.10 -0.99
N ASP A 146 7.52 0.13 -0.85
CA ASP A 146 7.82 -1.25 -1.18
C ASP A 146 7.95 -1.47 -2.68
N VAL A 147 7.08 -0.85 -3.48
CA VAL A 147 7.21 -0.87 -4.95
C VAL A 147 8.51 -0.19 -5.38
N ASP A 148 8.97 0.88 -4.71
CA ASP A 148 10.23 1.55 -5.05
C ASP A 148 11.45 0.68 -4.71
N THR A 149 11.46 -0.02 -3.59
CA THR A 149 12.53 -1.00 -3.27
C THR A 149 12.58 -2.14 -4.29
N LEU A 150 11.43 -2.65 -4.76
CA LEU A 150 11.36 -3.62 -5.87
C LEU A 150 11.90 -3.03 -7.17
N ARG A 151 11.56 -1.77 -7.48
CA ARG A 151 12.09 -1.05 -8.65
C ARG A 151 13.61 -1.02 -8.60
N GLN A 152 14.20 -0.64 -7.47
CA GLN A 152 15.64 -0.56 -7.28
C GLN A 152 16.29 -1.94 -7.45
N MET A 153 15.69 -3.00 -6.88
CA MET A 153 16.20 -4.36 -7.02
C MET A 153 16.22 -4.80 -8.48
N VAL A 154 15.12 -4.61 -9.21
CA VAL A 154 14.99 -5.07 -10.61
C VAL A 154 15.86 -4.23 -11.54
N SER A 155 15.87 -2.88 -11.38
CA SER A 155 16.60 -1.98 -12.30
C SER A 155 18.12 -1.96 -12.08
N GLN A 156 18.57 -2.15 -10.84
CA GLN A 156 19.98 -1.94 -10.47
C GLN A 156 20.60 -3.16 -9.80
N SER A 157 19.97 -3.68 -8.72
CA SER A 157 20.64 -4.67 -7.87
C SER A 157 20.87 -5.99 -8.60
N ILE A 158 19.87 -6.52 -9.32
CA ILE A 158 20.02 -7.78 -10.07
C ILE A 158 20.99 -7.64 -11.25
N PRO A 159 20.87 -6.64 -12.15
CA PRO A 159 21.82 -6.46 -13.23
C PRO A 159 23.26 -6.23 -12.73
N GLN A 160 23.44 -5.42 -11.68
CA GLN A 160 24.76 -5.16 -11.11
C GLN A 160 25.36 -6.39 -10.43
N PHE A 161 24.54 -7.20 -9.74
CA PHE A 161 24.98 -8.48 -9.17
C PHE A 161 25.47 -9.44 -10.27
N ILE A 162 24.71 -9.58 -11.35
CA ILE A 162 25.10 -10.41 -12.51
C ILE A 162 26.37 -9.87 -13.16
N ASN A 163 26.46 -8.56 -13.39
CA ASN A 163 27.64 -7.91 -13.95
C ASN A 163 28.88 -8.15 -13.07
N SER A 164 28.76 -8.01 -11.75
CA SER A 164 29.85 -8.24 -10.81
C SER A 164 30.31 -9.71 -10.81
N LEU A 165 29.37 -10.66 -10.86
CA LEU A 165 29.71 -12.08 -10.90
C LEU A 165 30.46 -12.45 -12.18
N ILE A 166 29.99 -12.00 -13.35
CA ILE A 166 30.63 -12.23 -14.65
C ILE A 166 32.02 -11.55 -14.68
N SER A 167 32.12 -10.31 -14.13
CA SER A 167 33.40 -9.60 -14.04
C SER A 167 34.43 -10.35 -13.19
N ILE A 168 34.03 -10.84 -12.00
CA ILE A 168 34.93 -11.61 -11.10
C ILE A 168 35.44 -12.86 -11.83
N VAL A 169 34.54 -13.62 -12.46
CA VAL A 169 34.93 -14.84 -13.18
C VAL A 169 35.88 -14.52 -14.34
N ASN A 170 35.54 -13.51 -15.15
CA ASN A 170 36.34 -13.13 -16.31
C ASN A 170 37.73 -12.60 -15.90
N VAL A 171 37.80 -11.69 -14.93
CA VAL A 171 39.08 -11.17 -14.40
C VAL A 171 39.94 -12.29 -13.81
N LEU A 172 39.34 -13.20 -13.03
CA LEU A 172 40.07 -14.34 -12.43
C LEU A 172 40.67 -15.27 -13.50
N ILE A 173 39.94 -15.56 -14.57
CA ILE A 173 40.43 -16.36 -15.70
C ILE A 173 41.70 -15.72 -16.29
N TYR A 174 41.66 -14.42 -16.60
CA TYR A 174 42.83 -13.74 -17.18
C TYR A 174 43.98 -13.58 -16.16
N MET A 175 43.73 -13.41 -14.88
CA MET A 175 44.77 -13.43 -13.85
C MET A 175 45.50 -14.78 -13.79
N ILE A 176 44.75 -15.88 -13.86
CA ILE A 176 45.33 -17.25 -13.91
C ILE A 176 46.18 -17.47 -15.17
N ILE A 177 45.68 -17.01 -16.33
CA ILE A 177 46.40 -17.09 -17.60
C ILE A 177 47.70 -16.29 -17.57
N LEU A 178 47.73 -15.13 -16.91
CA LEU A 178 48.93 -14.31 -16.80
C LEU A 178 49.95 -14.88 -15.80
N SER A 179 49.52 -15.27 -14.60
CA SER A 179 50.41 -15.83 -13.59
C SER A 179 49.59 -16.47 -12.44
N VAL A 180 49.69 -17.78 -12.29
CA VAL A 180 49.06 -18.52 -11.19
C VAL A 180 49.61 -18.11 -9.82
N PRO A 181 50.93 -17.97 -9.60
CA PRO A 181 51.47 -17.55 -8.29
C PRO A 181 50.95 -16.19 -7.84
N LEU A 182 50.92 -15.19 -8.72
CA LEU A 182 50.41 -13.85 -8.40
C LEU A 182 48.91 -13.85 -8.15
N THR A 183 48.14 -14.71 -8.85
CA THR A 183 46.71 -14.88 -8.62
C THR A 183 46.43 -15.40 -7.20
N ILE A 184 47.24 -16.36 -6.71
CA ILE A 184 47.11 -16.86 -5.34
C ILE A 184 47.37 -15.73 -4.34
N VAL A 185 48.43 -14.93 -4.54
CA VAL A 185 48.71 -13.75 -3.68
C VAL A 185 47.54 -12.79 -3.65
N SER A 186 46.98 -12.47 -4.82
CA SER A 186 45.79 -11.59 -4.92
C SER A 186 44.57 -12.15 -4.20
N ILE A 187 44.31 -13.46 -4.31
CA ILE A 187 43.20 -14.12 -3.61
C ILE A 187 43.39 -14.04 -2.08
N VAL A 188 44.59 -14.29 -1.58
CA VAL A 188 44.89 -14.18 -0.15
C VAL A 188 44.64 -12.76 0.37
N MET A 189 45.07 -11.74 -0.41
CA MET A 189 44.82 -10.34 -0.07
C MET A 189 43.34 -9.99 -0.06
N VAL A 190 42.57 -10.49 -1.02
CA VAL A 190 41.08 -10.31 -1.07
C VAL A 190 40.42 -10.97 0.15
N MET A 191 40.83 -12.17 0.53
CA MET A 191 40.30 -12.82 1.73
C MET A 191 40.56 -11.99 2.98
N LEU A 192 41.74 -11.35 3.08
CA LEU A 192 42.07 -10.45 4.18
C LEU A 192 41.16 -9.21 4.19
N VAL A 193 40.88 -8.61 3.02
CA VAL A 193 39.94 -7.50 2.89
C VAL A 193 38.52 -7.92 3.34
N ILE A 194 38.05 -9.09 2.90
CA ILE A 194 36.72 -9.61 3.28
C ILE A 194 36.64 -9.86 4.79
N TRP A 195 37.69 -10.43 5.38
CA TRP A 195 37.77 -10.68 6.83
C TRP A 195 37.73 -9.39 7.65
N ALA A 196 38.53 -8.39 7.25
CA ALA A 196 38.56 -7.07 7.91
C ALA A 196 37.20 -6.37 7.79
N SER A 197 36.59 -6.38 6.58
CA SER A 197 35.30 -5.80 6.32
C SER A 197 34.20 -6.46 7.15
N LYS A 198 34.16 -7.80 7.22
CA LYS A 198 33.19 -8.55 8.03
C LYS A 198 33.28 -8.21 9.52
N THR A 199 34.50 -8.07 10.03
CA THR A 199 34.75 -7.75 11.45
C THR A 199 34.24 -6.34 11.79
N ALA A 200 34.53 -5.35 10.96
CA ALA A 200 34.10 -3.98 11.17
C ALA A 200 32.57 -3.83 10.97
N ALA A 201 31.99 -4.47 9.93
CA ALA A 201 30.55 -4.47 9.67
C ALA A 201 29.75 -5.13 10.80
N SER A 202 30.28 -6.22 11.41
CA SER A 202 29.61 -6.88 12.54
C SER A 202 29.50 -5.99 13.77
N LYS A 203 30.57 -5.19 14.06
CA LYS A 203 30.56 -4.22 15.16
C LYS A 203 29.61 -3.06 14.87
N SER A 204 29.67 -2.50 13.67
CA SER A 204 28.81 -1.40 13.25
C SER A 204 27.34 -1.80 13.29
N GLY A 205 26.97 -3.00 12.84
CA GLY A 205 25.58 -3.48 12.74
C GLY A 205 24.83 -3.44 14.07
N LYS A 206 25.49 -3.75 15.20
CA LYS A 206 24.87 -3.68 16.53
C LYS A 206 24.45 -2.25 16.89
N PHE A 207 25.29 -1.28 16.59
CA PHE A 207 25.02 0.12 16.87
C PHE A 207 23.97 0.70 15.90
N PHE A 208 23.93 0.25 14.64
CA PHE A 208 22.86 0.66 13.72
C PHE A 208 21.47 0.21 14.18
N VAL A 209 21.34 -0.99 14.77
CA VAL A 209 20.07 -1.44 15.36
C VAL A 209 19.67 -0.53 16.53
N SER A 210 20.61 -0.15 17.41
CA SER A 210 20.36 0.78 18.50
C SER A 210 19.99 2.17 17.99
N GLN A 211 20.73 2.67 17.00
CA GLN A 211 20.42 3.95 16.34
C GLN A 211 19.00 3.96 15.76
N GLN A 212 18.59 2.90 15.06
CA GLN A 212 17.26 2.83 14.48
C GLN A 212 16.15 2.83 15.56
N LYS A 213 16.40 2.17 16.71
CA LYS A 213 15.50 2.20 17.85
C LYS A 213 15.37 3.62 18.43
N ASN A 214 16.51 4.31 18.59
CA ASN A 214 16.52 5.66 19.16
C ASN A 214 15.91 6.70 18.21
N ILE A 215 16.11 6.56 16.88
CA ILE A 215 15.39 7.37 15.87
C ILE A 215 13.88 7.18 16.01
N GLY A 216 13.41 5.94 16.17
CA GLY A 216 11.99 5.66 16.38
C GLY A 216 11.44 6.31 17.65
N ALA A 217 12.18 6.26 18.75
CA ALA A 217 11.78 6.88 20.02
C ALA A 217 11.72 8.41 19.90
N LEU A 218 12.75 9.02 19.28
CA LEU A 218 12.81 10.48 19.08
C LEU A 218 11.67 10.97 18.17
N ASN A 219 11.45 10.28 17.03
CA ASN A 219 10.37 10.65 16.10
C ASN A 219 8.99 10.51 16.75
N GLY A 220 8.76 9.44 17.52
CA GLY A 220 7.51 9.26 18.25
C GLY A 220 7.26 10.38 19.27
N PHE A 221 8.31 10.82 19.97
CA PHE A 221 8.21 11.94 20.89
C PHE A 221 7.93 13.28 20.17
N ILE A 222 8.59 13.53 19.03
CA ILE A 222 8.33 14.73 18.21
C ILE A 222 6.86 14.74 17.73
N GLU A 223 6.35 13.63 17.22
CA GLU A 223 4.95 13.50 16.76
C GLU A 223 3.98 13.78 17.93
N GLU A 224 4.23 13.20 19.12
CA GLU A 224 3.43 13.43 20.33
C GLU A 224 3.42 14.90 20.75
N MET A 225 4.58 15.57 20.73
CA MET A 225 4.69 16.99 21.08
C MET A 225 4.03 17.90 20.03
N MET A 226 4.13 17.57 18.74
CA MET A 226 3.45 18.33 17.69
C MET A 226 1.94 18.23 17.80
N ASP A 227 1.39 17.05 18.01
CA ASP A 227 -0.05 16.83 18.19
C ASP A 227 -0.56 17.48 19.50
N GLY A 228 0.26 17.37 20.57
CA GLY A 228 -0.02 17.90 21.88
C GLY A 228 0.38 19.38 22.11
N GLN A 229 0.86 20.10 21.08
CA GLN A 229 1.49 21.43 21.26
C GLN A 229 0.61 22.45 21.98
N LYS A 230 -0.72 22.43 21.73
CA LYS A 230 -1.67 23.30 22.45
C LYS A 230 -1.71 23.00 23.95
N VAL A 231 -1.59 21.71 24.31
CA VAL A 231 -1.59 21.28 25.72
C VAL A 231 -0.29 21.72 26.40
N VAL A 232 0.86 21.46 25.74
CA VAL A 232 2.18 21.90 26.24
C VAL A 232 2.17 23.41 26.53
N LYS A 233 1.64 24.22 25.58
CA LYS A 233 1.56 25.69 25.70
C LYS A 233 0.64 26.16 26.83
N VAL A 234 -0.55 25.55 26.98
CA VAL A 234 -1.50 25.93 28.00
C VAL A 234 -0.98 25.62 29.42
N PHE A 235 -0.24 24.52 29.56
CA PHE A 235 0.31 24.11 30.87
C PHE A 235 1.75 24.60 31.10
N CYS A 236 2.36 25.32 30.13
CA CYS A 236 3.73 25.87 30.21
C CYS A 236 4.79 24.80 30.49
N HIS A 237 4.69 23.64 29.83
CA HIS A 237 5.62 22.49 30.00
C HIS A 237 6.68 22.42 28.88
N GLU A 238 7.06 23.56 28.29
CA GLU A 238 8.06 23.63 27.24
C GLU A 238 9.44 23.15 27.71
N ASP A 239 9.85 23.60 28.91
CA ASP A 239 11.21 23.30 29.43
C ASP A 239 11.38 21.80 29.69
N GLU A 240 10.37 21.15 30.30
CA GLU A 240 10.40 19.69 30.51
C GLU A 240 10.37 18.91 29.20
N SER A 241 9.64 19.42 28.20
CA SER A 241 9.61 18.82 26.87
C SER A 241 10.95 18.94 26.18
N ILE A 242 11.65 20.06 26.31
CA ILE A 242 13.01 20.30 25.79
C ILE A 242 14.01 19.37 26.48
N GLU A 243 13.98 19.29 27.82
CA GLU A 243 14.85 18.39 28.57
C GLU A 243 14.68 16.93 28.15
N ARG A 244 13.45 16.49 27.96
CA ARG A 244 13.15 15.13 27.49
C ARG A 244 13.62 14.90 26.07
N PHE A 245 13.44 15.86 25.17
CA PHE A 245 13.97 15.82 23.82
C PHE A 245 15.49 15.69 23.81
N ASP A 246 16.19 16.48 24.63
CA ASP A 246 17.66 16.45 24.72
C ASP A 246 18.16 15.10 25.20
N GLN A 247 17.49 14.46 26.17
CA GLN A 247 17.84 13.10 26.60
C GLN A 247 17.75 12.10 25.43
N LEU A 248 16.62 12.09 24.71
CA LEU A 248 16.40 11.19 23.57
C LEU A 248 17.37 11.47 22.43
N ASN A 249 17.69 12.75 22.18
CA ASN A 249 18.62 13.17 21.15
C ASN A 249 20.08 12.79 21.52
N ASN A 250 20.46 12.88 22.79
CA ASN A 250 21.76 12.41 23.27
C ASN A 250 21.91 10.89 23.16
N ASP A 251 20.86 10.12 23.43
CA ASP A 251 20.85 8.67 23.23
C ASP A 251 21.00 8.30 21.74
N LEU A 252 20.32 9.07 20.87
CA LEU A 252 20.49 8.94 19.43
C LEU A 252 21.91 9.30 18.99
N TYR A 253 22.45 10.43 19.48
CA TYR A 253 23.83 10.84 19.18
C TYR A 253 24.82 9.76 19.55
N ALA A 254 24.77 9.20 20.76
CA ALA A 254 25.68 8.17 21.22
C ALA A 254 25.64 6.90 20.35
N SER A 255 24.44 6.44 19.99
CA SER A 255 24.26 5.28 19.12
C SER A 255 24.69 5.55 17.68
N ALA A 256 24.34 6.72 17.13
CA ALA A 256 24.71 7.14 15.78
C ALA A 256 26.22 7.36 15.63
N TYR A 257 26.85 8.01 16.63
CA TYR A 257 28.29 8.20 16.65
C TYR A 257 29.05 6.86 16.58
N ASN A 258 28.68 5.89 17.43
CA ASN A 258 29.30 4.58 17.44
C ASN A 258 29.02 3.79 16.15
N ALA A 259 27.78 3.83 15.62
CA ALA A 259 27.43 3.19 14.36
C ALA A 259 28.29 3.72 13.20
N ASN A 260 28.35 5.04 13.06
CA ASN A 260 29.08 5.70 11.97
C ASN A 260 30.60 5.63 12.15
N ARG A 261 31.12 5.67 13.39
CA ARG A 261 32.55 5.49 13.67
C ARG A 261 33.07 4.18 13.07
N TYR A 262 32.38 3.06 13.29
CA TYR A 262 32.79 1.77 12.72
C TYR A 262 32.45 1.64 11.22
N ALA A 263 31.36 2.22 10.75
CA ALA A 263 30.99 2.16 9.36
C ALA A 263 31.94 2.97 8.46
N ASN A 264 32.30 4.20 8.87
CA ASN A 264 33.12 5.10 8.06
C ASN A 264 34.58 4.68 7.98
N ILE A 265 35.07 3.83 8.89
CA ILE A 265 36.39 3.23 8.83
C ILE A 265 36.50 2.16 7.73
N LEU A 266 35.38 1.52 7.34
CA LEU A 266 35.38 0.45 6.33
C LEU A 266 35.93 0.91 4.97
N GLY A 267 35.49 2.09 4.50
CA GLY A 267 35.95 2.63 3.22
C GLY A 267 37.47 2.80 3.16
N PRO A 268 38.08 3.57 4.06
CA PRO A 268 39.53 3.74 4.13
C PRO A 268 40.32 2.42 4.31
N ILE A 269 39.82 1.50 5.15
CA ILE A 269 40.48 0.18 5.33
C ILE A 269 40.51 -0.58 4.00
N ASN A 270 39.40 -0.67 3.31
CA ASN A 270 39.31 -1.38 2.04
C ASN A 270 40.23 -0.77 0.98
N VAL A 271 40.27 0.56 0.89
CA VAL A 271 41.16 1.27 -0.03
C VAL A 271 42.64 1.01 0.30
N GLN A 272 43.02 1.11 1.57
CA GLN A 272 44.41 0.91 1.96
C GLN A 272 44.87 -0.55 1.85
N LEU A 273 44.00 -1.50 2.20
CA LEU A 273 44.28 -2.93 1.95
C LEU A 273 44.38 -3.23 0.46
N GLY A 274 43.59 -2.55 -0.37
CA GLY A 274 43.68 -2.61 -1.82
C GLY A 274 45.02 -2.06 -2.34
N ASN A 275 45.47 -0.91 -1.83
CA ASN A 275 46.77 -0.35 -2.14
C ASN A 275 47.92 -1.25 -1.67
N LEU A 276 47.80 -1.83 -0.49
CA LEU A 276 48.76 -2.81 0.01
C LEU A 276 48.83 -4.03 -0.89
N SER A 277 47.68 -4.57 -1.32
CA SER A 277 47.63 -5.65 -2.31
C SER A 277 48.36 -5.28 -3.61
N TYR A 278 48.12 -4.07 -4.11
CA TYR A 278 48.81 -3.57 -5.29
C TYR A 278 50.35 -3.54 -5.10
N VAL A 279 50.82 -3.03 -3.98
CA VAL A 279 52.27 -2.96 -3.66
C VAL A 279 52.89 -4.35 -3.54
N VAL A 280 52.23 -5.28 -2.82
CA VAL A 280 52.70 -6.67 -2.68
C VAL A 280 52.79 -7.36 -4.04
N VAL A 281 51.73 -7.23 -4.87
CA VAL A 281 51.71 -7.80 -6.21
C VAL A 281 52.75 -7.14 -7.12
N ALA A 282 53.01 -5.83 -6.98
CA ALA A 282 54.05 -5.13 -7.75
C ALA A 282 55.46 -5.63 -7.41
N ILE A 283 55.76 -5.81 -6.10
CA ILE A 283 57.09 -6.32 -5.64
C ILE A 283 57.28 -7.77 -6.10
N VAL A 284 56.32 -8.66 -5.80
CA VAL A 284 56.43 -10.08 -6.14
C VAL A 284 56.42 -10.25 -7.68
N GLY A 285 55.56 -9.54 -8.37
CA GLY A 285 55.45 -9.59 -9.84
C GLY A 285 56.68 -8.98 -10.51
N GLY A 286 57.27 -7.92 -9.95
CA GLY A 286 58.52 -7.36 -10.41
C GLY A 286 59.71 -8.35 -10.29
N LEU A 287 59.81 -9.05 -9.15
CA LEU A 287 60.80 -10.12 -8.97
C LEU A 287 60.56 -11.28 -9.98
N VAL A 288 59.33 -11.69 -10.24
CA VAL A 288 59.00 -12.72 -11.23
C VAL A 288 59.37 -12.29 -12.65
N ALA A 289 59.11 -11.00 -12.98
CA ALA A 289 59.42 -10.45 -14.31
C ALA A 289 60.94 -10.30 -14.53
N ILE A 290 61.71 -9.81 -13.55
CA ILE A 290 63.15 -9.65 -13.64
C ILE A 290 63.86 -11.00 -13.77
N ASN A 291 63.38 -12.02 -13.06
CA ASN A 291 63.94 -13.38 -13.16
C ASN A 291 63.42 -14.18 -14.35
N GLY A 292 62.53 -13.63 -15.19
CA GLY A 292 61.99 -14.30 -16.38
C GLY A 292 61.19 -15.57 -16.09
N ILE A 293 60.69 -15.75 -14.86
CA ILE A 293 59.97 -16.95 -14.42
C ILE A 293 58.66 -17.08 -15.18
N GLY A 294 58.53 -18.19 -15.92
CA GLY A 294 57.28 -18.50 -16.69
C GLY A 294 57.01 -17.57 -17.90
N GLY A 295 58.04 -16.85 -18.39
CA GLY A 295 57.84 -15.88 -19.49
C GLY A 295 57.03 -14.63 -19.12
N PHE A 296 56.98 -14.29 -17.81
CA PHE A 296 56.23 -13.13 -17.31
C PHE A 296 57.00 -11.83 -17.64
N THR A 297 56.36 -10.95 -18.40
CA THR A 297 56.94 -9.71 -18.94
C THR A 297 56.54 -8.47 -18.18
N LEU A 298 57.16 -7.33 -18.48
CA LEU A 298 56.76 -6.03 -17.92
C LEU A 298 55.33 -5.66 -18.28
N GLY A 299 54.90 -5.93 -19.54
CA GLY A 299 53.53 -5.72 -19.96
C GLY A 299 52.54 -6.65 -19.26
N SER A 300 52.97 -7.92 -18.99
CA SER A 300 52.17 -8.82 -18.15
C SER A 300 52.01 -8.31 -16.74
N LEU A 301 53.05 -7.70 -16.11
CA LEU A 301 52.95 -7.08 -14.81
C LEU A 301 51.98 -5.90 -14.80
N ALA A 302 52.09 -5.00 -15.77
CA ALA A 302 51.21 -3.84 -15.88
C ALA A 302 49.72 -4.24 -16.01
N SER A 303 49.44 -5.24 -16.87
CA SER A 303 48.09 -5.77 -17.01
C SER A 303 47.60 -6.47 -15.75
N PHE A 304 48.47 -7.26 -15.08
CA PHE A 304 48.09 -7.95 -13.84
C PHE A 304 47.77 -6.98 -12.71
N LEU A 305 48.54 -5.90 -12.52
CA LEU A 305 48.28 -4.86 -11.54
C LEU A 305 46.93 -4.17 -11.76
N THR A 306 46.58 -3.92 -13.04
CA THR A 306 45.29 -3.33 -13.40
C THR A 306 44.14 -4.31 -13.15
N LEU A 307 44.30 -5.61 -13.50
CA LEU A 307 43.33 -6.66 -13.19
C LEU A 307 43.13 -6.85 -11.69
N ASN A 308 44.23 -6.83 -10.89
CA ASN A 308 44.14 -6.92 -9.43
C ASN A 308 43.28 -5.79 -8.82
N LYS A 309 43.45 -4.57 -9.32
CA LYS A 309 42.61 -3.44 -8.93
C LYS A 309 41.13 -3.61 -9.37
N SER A 310 40.93 -4.09 -10.59
CA SER A 310 39.60 -4.35 -11.15
C SER A 310 38.86 -5.53 -10.48
N PHE A 311 39.59 -6.46 -9.86
CA PHE A 311 39.07 -7.61 -9.13
C PHE A 311 38.37 -7.25 -7.82
N GLN A 312 38.85 -6.20 -7.12
CA GLN A 312 38.32 -5.80 -5.81
C GLN A 312 36.98 -5.06 -5.88
N GLN A 313 36.79 -4.26 -6.92
CA GLN A 313 35.58 -3.43 -7.07
C GLN A 313 34.27 -4.24 -7.12
N PRO A 314 34.13 -5.31 -7.92
CA PRO A 314 32.91 -6.11 -7.98
C PRO A 314 32.56 -6.80 -6.66
N ILE A 315 33.57 -7.17 -5.85
CA ILE A 315 33.36 -7.81 -4.55
C ILE A 315 32.64 -6.86 -3.58
N ASN A 316 33.07 -5.59 -3.54
CA ASN A 316 32.42 -4.56 -2.73
C ASN A 316 30.99 -4.28 -3.23
N GLN A 317 30.80 -4.26 -4.55
CA GLN A 317 29.47 -4.06 -5.16
C GLN A 317 28.48 -5.18 -4.79
N ILE A 318 28.90 -6.45 -4.82
CA ILE A 318 28.05 -7.58 -4.41
C ILE A 318 27.53 -7.39 -3.00
N SER A 319 28.42 -7.00 -2.05
CA SER A 319 28.02 -6.78 -0.65
C SER A 319 26.93 -5.69 -0.50
N ASN A 320 27.05 -4.59 -1.26
CA ASN A 320 26.05 -3.52 -1.26
C ASN A 320 24.71 -3.97 -1.89
N GLN A 321 24.77 -4.73 -2.98
CA GLN A 321 23.58 -5.22 -3.66
C GLN A 321 22.79 -6.24 -2.82
N LEU A 322 23.47 -7.08 -2.02
CA LEU A 322 22.80 -8.03 -1.13
C LEU A 322 21.86 -7.33 -0.14
N ASN A 323 22.28 -6.21 0.44
CA ASN A 323 21.43 -5.43 1.35
C ASN A 323 20.17 -4.90 0.64
N SER A 324 20.33 -4.34 -0.56
CA SER A 324 19.21 -3.84 -1.37
C SER A 324 18.25 -4.97 -1.76
N ILE A 325 18.77 -6.15 -2.09
CA ILE A 325 17.95 -7.33 -2.40
C ILE A 325 17.16 -7.77 -1.16
N VAL A 326 17.78 -7.84 0.02
CA VAL A 326 17.10 -8.20 1.27
C VAL A 326 15.96 -7.23 1.60
N MET A 327 16.20 -5.92 1.44
CA MET A 327 15.17 -4.90 1.65
C MET A 327 14.00 -5.05 0.68
N ALA A 328 14.31 -5.28 -0.60
CA ALA A 328 13.29 -5.48 -1.63
C ALA A 328 12.50 -6.78 -1.42
N LEU A 329 13.12 -7.85 -0.93
CA LEU A 329 12.42 -9.09 -0.58
C LEU A 329 11.44 -8.87 0.58
N ALA A 330 11.79 -8.05 1.57
CA ALA A 330 10.87 -7.70 2.66
C ALA A 330 9.66 -6.88 2.16
N GLY A 331 9.89 -5.91 1.26
CA GLY A 331 8.80 -5.17 0.60
C GLY A 331 7.94 -6.06 -0.29
N GLY A 332 8.59 -6.94 -1.08
CA GLY A 332 7.91 -7.91 -1.92
C GLY A 332 7.03 -8.91 -1.14
N ASP A 333 7.47 -9.33 0.04
CA ASP A 333 6.68 -10.20 0.92
C ASP A 333 5.39 -9.52 1.36
N ARG A 334 5.43 -8.23 1.75
CA ARG A 334 4.23 -7.47 2.12
C ARG A 334 3.28 -7.30 0.93
N ILE A 335 3.80 -6.95 -0.24
CA ILE A 335 3.01 -6.84 -1.48
C ILE A 335 2.33 -8.17 -1.81
N PHE A 336 3.06 -9.29 -1.70
CA PHE A 336 2.47 -10.58 -2.02
C PHE A 336 1.50 -11.09 -0.98
N ARG A 337 1.65 -10.72 0.29
CA ARG A 337 0.61 -10.98 1.31
C ARG A 337 -0.69 -10.26 0.96
N LEU A 338 -0.61 -8.98 0.58
CA LEU A 338 -1.80 -8.27 0.07
C LEU A 338 -2.44 -9.00 -1.11
N LEU A 339 -1.64 -9.43 -2.11
CA LEU A 339 -2.12 -10.14 -3.30
C LEU A 339 -2.64 -11.57 -3.02
N ASP A 340 -2.27 -12.15 -1.89
CA ASP A 340 -2.68 -13.50 -1.47
C ASP A 340 -3.85 -13.48 -0.48
N GLU A 341 -4.28 -12.26 -0.02
CA GLU A 341 -5.49 -12.12 0.78
C GLU A 341 -6.71 -12.64 0.02
N LYS A 342 -7.65 -13.18 0.74
CA LYS A 342 -8.86 -13.72 0.12
C LYS A 342 -9.79 -12.58 -0.30
N PRO A 343 -10.21 -12.55 -1.56
CA PRO A 343 -11.22 -11.57 -2.00
C PRO A 343 -12.53 -11.78 -1.26
N GLU A 344 -13.38 -10.77 -1.29
CA GLU A 344 -14.73 -10.88 -0.74
C GLU A 344 -15.49 -12.01 -1.44
N VAL A 345 -16.01 -12.95 -0.65
CA VAL A 345 -16.78 -14.08 -1.18
C VAL A 345 -18.22 -13.63 -1.41
N ASP A 346 -18.76 -13.90 -2.59
CA ASP A 346 -20.17 -13.68 -2.93
C ASP A 346 -20.77 -14.93 -3.56
N ASP A 347 -21.45 -15.73 -2.74
CA ASP A 347 -22.18 -16.93 -3.15
C ASP A 347 -23.64 -16.62 -3.51
N GLY A 348 -24.02 -15.33 -3.60
CA GLY A 348 -25.35 -14.89 -3.96
C GLY A 348 -25.74 -15.27 -5.39
N TYR A 349 -27.00 -15.64 -5.57
CA TYR A 349 -27.56 -16.00 -6.88
C TYR A 349 -28.88 -15.27 -7.18
N VAL A 350 -29.46 -14.58 -6.21
CA VAL A 350 -30.62 -13.69 -6.41
C VAL A 350 -30.08 -12.34 -6.89
N THR A 351 -30.66 -11.82 -7.96
CA THR A 351 -30.24 -10.57 -8.60
C THR A 351 -31.36 -9.54 -8.57
N LEU A 352 -30.97 -8.25 -8.65
CA LEU A 352 -31.91 -7.13 -8.79
C LEU A 352 -32.17 -6.87 -10.28
N THR A 353 -33.44 -6.58 -10.64
CA THR A 353 -33.84 -6.25 -12.01
C THR A 353 -34.90 -5.18 -12.01
N ASP A 354 -34.98 -4.38 -13.10
CA ASP A 354 -36.14 -3.53 -13.38
C ASP A 354 -37.35 -4.40 -13.66
N ALA A 355 -38.51 -4.01 -13.14
CA ALA A 355 -39.72 -4.81 -13.23
C ALA A 355 -40.95 -3.94 -13.50
N VAL A 356 -41.97 -4.58 -14.08
CA VAL A 356 -43.31 -4.01 -14.23
C VAL A 356 -44.28 -4.84 -13.37
N VAL A 357 -45.06 -4.16 -12.54
CA VAL A 357 -46.16 -4.77 -11.79
C VAL A 357 -47.40 -4.68 -12.64
N ASN A 358 -47.92 -5.83 -13.09
CA ASN A 358 -49.10 -5.92 -13.92
C ASN A 358 -50.39 -5.68 -13.09
N ALA A 359 -51.53 -5.43 -13.77
CA ALA A 359 -52.79 -5.18 -13.10
C ALA A 359 -53.34 -6.39 -12.30
N ASP A 360 -52.88 -7.60 -12.64
CA ASP A 360 -53.20 -8.86 -11.93
C ASP A 360 -52.28 -9.13 -10.74
N GLY A 361 -51.34 -8.23 -10.45
CA GLY A 361 -50.36 -8.36 -9.37
C GLY A 361 -49.12 -9.21 -9.73
N THR A 362 -49.02 -9.72 -10.95
CA THR A 362 -47.85 -10.43 -11.43
C THR A 362 -46.70 -9.45 -11.70
N ILE A 363 -45.46 -9.88 -11.45
CA ILE A 363 -44.27 -9.08 -11.67
C ILE A 363 -43.49 -9.68 -12.84
N THR A 364 -43.20 -8.84 -13.84
CA THR A 364 -42.43 -9.23 -15.02
C THR A 364 -41.16 -8.39 -15.15
N GLU A 365 -40.08 -9.03 -15.54
CA GLU A 365 -38.77 -8.36 -15.79
C GLU A 365 -38.89 -7.38 -16.96
N SER A 366 -38.29 -6.23 -16.85
CA SER A 366 -38.22 -5.19 -17.87
C SER A 366 -36.77 -4.91 -18.25
N ASN A 367 -36.50 -4.81 -19.56
CA ASN A 367 -35.23 -4.35 -20.08
C ASN A 367 -35.10 -2.81 -20.12
N LYS A 368 -36.17 -2.10 -19.74
CA LYS A 368 -36.19 -0.65 -19.66
C LYS A 368 -36.35 -0.25 -18.21
N ARG A 369 -35.76 0.88 -17.86
CA ARG A 369 -35.90 1.46 -16.54
C ARG A 369 -37.36 1.82 -16.28
N THR A 370 -37.97 1.22 -15.25
CA THR A 370 -39.36 1.38 -14.89
C THR A 370 -39.54 2.20 -13.61
N GLY A 371 -38.47 2.43 -12.84
CA GLY A 371 -38.54 3.01 -11.48
C GLY A 371 -39.12 2.03 -10.45
N THR A 372 -39.39 0.79 -10.83
CA THR A 372 -39.77 -0.29 -9.93
C THR A 372 -38.79 -1.42 -10.07
N TRP A 373 -38.26 -1.89 -8.95
CA TRP A 373 -37.28 -2.97 -8.91
C TRP A 373 -37.88 -4.23 -8.30
N ALA A 374 -37.37 -5.39 -8.72
CA ALA A 374 -37.72 -6.68 -8.17
C ALA A 374 -36.49 -7.59 -8.01
N TRP A 375 -36.54 -8.43 -6.99
CA TRP A 375 -35.62 -9.53 -6.79
C TRP A 375 -35.98 -10.67 -7.74
N LYS A 376 -35.03 -11.07 -8.59
CA LYS A 376 -35.09 -12.23 -9.48
C LYS A 376 -34.47 -13.43 -8.79
N HIS A 377 -35.29 -14.36 -8.32
CA HIS A 377 -34.89 -15.54 -7.57
C HIS A 377 -35.04 -16.80 -8.40
N TYR A 378 -33.97 -17.39 -8.87
CA TYR A 378 -33.99 -18.64 -9.63
C TYR A 378 -33.92 -19.84 -8.70
N HIS A 379 -34.92 -20.71 -8.72
CA HIS A 379 -35.03 -21.96 -7.97
C HIS A 379 -34.42 -23.11 -8.78
N LYS A 380 -33.14 -23.46 -8.54
CA LYS A 380 -32.47 -24.53 -9.29
C LYS A 380 -33.15 -25.88 -9.26
N ALA A 381 -33.82 -26.22 -8.15
CA ALA A 381 -34.47 -27.53 -7.95
C ALA A 381 -35.76 -27.66 -8.80
N GLU A 382 -36.45 -26.56 -9.05
CA GLU A 382 -37.74 -26.53 -9.70
C GLU A 382 -37.66 -25.96 -11.13
N GLY A 383 -36.51 -25.36 -11.50
CA GLY A 383 -36.34 -24.71 -12.80
C GLY A 383 -37.20 -23.45 -12.99
N THR A 384 -37.74 -22.90 -11.89
CA THR A 384 -38.64 -21.74 -11.90
C THR A 384 -37.93 -20.46 -11.45
N THR A 385 -38.41 -19.30 -11.91
CA THR A 385 -37.94 -17.99 -11.47
C THR A 385 -39.06 -17.24 -10.79
N ASP A 386 -38.86 -16.86 -9.54
CA ASP A 386 -39.74 -16.02 -8.76
C ASP A 386 -39.31 -14.55 -8.84
N TYR A 387 -40.26 -13.64 -8.95
CA TYR A 387 -40.02 -12.19 -8.85
C TYR A 387 -40.72 -11.65 -7.61
N ARG A 388 -39.93 -10.95 -6.75
CA ARG A 388 -40.48 -10.24 -5.59
C ARG A 388 -40.18 -8.76 -5.71
N GLN A 389 -41.23 -7.92 -5.59
CA GLN A 389 -41.01 -6.47 -5.60
C GLN A 389 -40.10 -6.04 -4.47
N LEU A 390 -39.14 -5.20 -4.78
CA LEU A 390 -38.27 -4.55 -3.80
C LEU A 390 -39.11 -3.49 -3.04
N LYS A 391 -39.41 -3.76 -1.77
CA LYS A 391 -40.20 -2.90 -0.88
C LYS A 391 -39.44 -2.35 0.30
N GLY A 392 -38.36 -3.02 0.69
CA GLY A 392 -37.53 -2.63 1.82
C GLY A 392 -37.96 -3.23 3.16
N ASP A 393 -38.55 -4.42 3.17
CA ASP A 393 -38.83 -5.18 4.40
C ASP A 393 -37.55 -5.87 4.90
N VAL A 394 -37.09 -5.54 6.10
CA VAL A 394 -35.86 -6.10 6.69
C VAL A 394 -36.15 -6.78 8.01
N VAL A 395 -35.79 -8.06 8.12
CA VAL A 395 -36.04 -8.89 9.31
C VAL A 395 -34.76 -9.60 9.75
N PHE A 396 -34.44 -9.49 11.03
CA PHE A 396 -33.40 -10.27 11.70
C PHE A 396 -34.07 -11.36 12.57
N GLU A 397 -33.62 -12.58 12.44
CA GLU A 397 -34.13 -13.74 13.15
C GLU A 397 -32.98 -14.38 13.95
N HIS A 398 -32.95 -14.18 15.27
CA HIS A 398 -31.98 -14.77 16.20
C HIS A 398 -30.52 -14.63 15.76
N VAL A 399 -30.08 -13.40 15.44
CA VAL A 399 -28.78 -13.13 14.86
C VAL A 399 -27.72 -12.99 15.96
N ASP A 400 -26.68 -13.83 15.88
CA ASP A 400 -25.44 -13.67 16.63
C ASP A 400 -24.31 -13.26 15.70
N PHE A 401 -23.47 -12.33 16.17
CA PHE A 401 -22.36 -11.83 15.38
C PHE A 401 -21.18 -11.35 16.24
N GLY A 402 -19.95 -11.64 15.79
CA GLY A 402 -18.68 -11.10 16.29
C GLY A 402 -17.72 -10.82 15.14
N TYR A 403 -16.95 -9.73 15.22
CA TYR A 403 -15.91 -9.40 14.23
C TYR A 403 -14.76 -10.42 14.21
N ASN A 404 -14.54 -11.07 15.36
CA ASN A 404 -13.59 -12.15 15.56
C ASN A 404 -14.29 -13.29 16.31
N ASP A 405 -13.78 -14.51 16.18
CA ASP A 405 -14.36 -15.71 16.80
C ASP A 405 -14.33 -15.68 18.34
N ASP A 406 -13.40 -14.88 18.92
CA ASP A 406 -13.20 -14.80 20.37
C ASP A 406 -14.18 -13.87 21.09
N LYS A 407 -14.85 -12.96 20.38
CA LYS A 407 -15.70 -11.93 20.99
C LYS A 407 -16.97 -11.69 20.19
N MET A 408 -18.08 -12.17 20.71
CA MET A 408 -19.40 -11.83 20.20
C MET A 408 -19.76 -10.39 20.53
N VAL A 409 -20.41 -9.70 19.60
CA VAL A 409 -20.85 -8.30 19.70
C VAL A 409 -22.35 -8.18 19.69
N LEU A 410 -23.05 -9.03 18.95
CA LEU A 410 -24.50 -9.16 18.96
C LEU A 410 -24.90 -10.53 19.47
N HIS A 411 -25.94 -10.57 20.29
CA HIS A 411 -26.43 -11.76 20.95
C HIS A 411 -27.93 -11.90 20.76
N ASP A 412 -28.37 -12.89 19.98
CA ASP A 412 -29.79 -13.23 19.78
C ASP A 412 -30.64 -12.03 19.35
N VAL A 413 -30.12 -11.25 18.39
CA VAL A 413 -30.80 -10.04 17.91
C VAL A 413 -31.92 -10.40 16.95
N SER A 414 -33.15 -10.05 17.34
CA SER A 414 -34.35 -10.19 16.52
C SER A 414 -35.01 -8.82 16.34
N LEU A 415 -35.18 -8.40 15.09
CA LEU A 415 -35.83 -7.14 14.72
C LEU A 415 -36.59 -7.26 13.42
N TYR A 416 -37.55 -6.40 13.22
CA TYR A 416 -38.25 -6.24 11.94
C TYR A 416 -38.47 -4.77 11.64
N ALA A 417 -38.34 -4.39 10.36
CA ALA A 417 -38.60 -3.08 9.83
C ALA A 417 -39.52 -3.23 8.63
N GLN A 418 -40.75 -2.69 8.70
CA GLN A 418 -41.70 -2.73 7.60
C GLN A 418 -41.35 -1.68 6.54
N PRO A 419 -41.81 -1.86 5.27
CA PRO A 419 -41.59 -0.88 4.22
C PRO A 419 -42.07 0.53 4.61
N GLY A 420 -41.19 1.51 4.43
CA GLY A 420 -41.43 2.91 4.76
C GLY A 420 -41.30 3.26 6.24
N GLN A 421 -40.97 2.32 7.13
CA GLN A 421 -40.85 2.54 8.56
C GLN A 421 -39.48 3.14 8.93
N LYS A 422 -39.49 4.11 9.84
CA LYS A 422 -38.28 4.73 10.42
C LYS A 422 -37.93 4.05 11.75
N ILE A 423 -36.78 3.37 11.81
CA ILE A 423 -36.27 2.67 12.98
C ILE A 423 -35.09 3.46 13.56
N ALA A 424 -35.14 3.84 14.84
CA ALA A 424 -34.03 4.44 15.53
C ALA A 424 -33.32 3.45 16.46
N PHE A 425 -32.00 3.33 16.33
CA PHE A 425 -31.16 2.60 17.27
C PHE A 425 -30.61 3.54 18.33
N VAL A 426 -30.84 3.25 19.60
CA VAL A 426 -30.39 4.02 20.76
C VAL A 426 -29.60 3.10 21.69
N GLY A 427 -28.60 3.62 22.36
CA GLY A 427 -27.76 2.87 23.31
C GLY A 427 -26.38 3.47 23.46
N SER A 428 -25.61 2.99 24.44
CA SER A 428 -24.24 3.43 24.71
C SER A 428 -23.30 3.14 23.52
N THR A 429 -22.14 3.81 23.52
CA THR A 429 -21.07 3.49 22.57
C THR A 429 -20.63 2.04 22.77
N GLY A 430 -20.52 1.28 21.68
CA GLY A 430 -20.18 -0.16 21.73
C GLY A 430 -21.37 -1.10 21.96
N ALA A 431 -22.62 -0.60 22.06
CA ALA A 431 -23.81 -1.44 22.24
C ALA A 431 -24.17 -2.30 21.03
N GLY A 432 -23.53 -2.12 19.85
CA GLY A 432 -23.80 -2.90 18.65
C GLY A 432 -24.59 -2.19 17.56
N LYS A 433 -24.91 -0.90 17.70
CA LYS A 433 -25.71 -0.12 16.72
C LYS A 433 -25.10 -0.14 15.32
N THR A 434 -23.86 0.29 15.15
CA THR A 434 -23.13 0.29 13.87
C THR A 434 -22.92 -1.14 13.33
N THR A 435 -22.84 -2.14 14.22
CA THR A 435 -22.73 -3.53 13.82
C THR A 435 -23.98 -4.01 13.09
N ILE A 436 -25.19 -3.65 13.56
CA ILE A 436 -26.45 -3.99 12.88
C ILE A 436 -26.48 -3.39 11.47
N THR A 437 -26.08 -2.11 11.32
CA THR A 437 -26.07 -1.45 10.00
C THR A 437 -25.02 -2.07 9.05
N ASN A 438 -23.85 -2.47 9.57
CA ASN A 438 -22.84 -3.19 8.79
C ASN A 438 -23.37 -4.56 8.29
N LEU A 439 -24.19 -5.24 9.08
CA LEU A 439 -24.81 -6.51 8.69
C LEU A 439 -25.91 -6.33 7.65
N ILE A 440 -26.69 -5.25 7.70
CA ILE A 440 -27.69 -4.93 6.66
C ILE A 440 -26.99 -4.72 5.30
N ASN A 441 -25.85 -4.02 5.27
CA ASN A 441 -25.02 -3.83 4.07
C ASN A 441 -24.25 -5.10 3.66
N ARG A 442 -24.32 -6.15 4.45
CA ARG A 442 -23.55 -7.38 4.28
C ARG A 442 -22.04 -7.11 4.06
N PHE A 443 -21.49 -6.14 4.82
CA PHE A 443 -20.03 -5.94 4.91
C PHE A 443 -19.36 -7.08 5.67
N TYR A 444 -20.15 -7.76 6.50
CA TYR A 444 -19.77 -8.95 7.25
C TYR A 444 -20.89 -9.99 7.13
N ASP A 445 -20.55 -11.26 7.07
CA ASP A 445 -21.50 -12.37 7.13
C ASP A 445 -21.71 -12.82 8.59
N ILE A 446 -22.94 -13.19 8.96
CA ILE A 446 -23.33 -13.59 10.32
C ILE A 446 -22.84 -15.00 10.67
N GLN A 447 -22.60 -15.27 11.96
CA GLN A 447 -22.24 -16.61 12.45
C GLN A 447 -23.48 -17.48 12.65
N SER A 448 -24.58 -16.94 13.20
CA SER A 448 -25.84 -17.67 13.37
C SER A 448 -27.06 -16.79 13.14
N GLY A 449 -28.23 -17.40 13.00
CA GLY A 449 -29.49 -16.72 12.70
C GLY A 449 -29.71 -16.50 11.21
N LYS A 450 -30.61 -15.56 10.87
CA LYS A 450 -30.93 -15.17 9.48
C LYS A 450 -31.25 -13.69 9.41
N ILE A 451 -30.81 -13.05 8.33
CA ILE A 451 -31.27 -11.73 7.95
C ILE A 451 -32.01 -11.87 6.62
N ARG A 452 -33.24 -11.36 6.57
CA ARG A 452 -34.06 -11.39 5.37
C ARG A 452 -34.30 -9.97 4.86
N TYR A 453 -34.29 -9.86 3.54
CA TYR A 453 -34.68 -8.65 2.84
C TYR A 453 -35.81 -9.01 1.85
N ASP A 454 -36.97 -8.37 2.01
CA ASP A 454 -38.22 -8.73 1.31
C ASP A 454 -38.53 -10.25 1.39
N GLY A 455 -38.27 -10.86 2.56
CA GLY A 455 -38.45 -12.28 2.82
C GLY A 455 -37.36 -13.20 2.23
N ILE A 456 -36.35 -12.67 1.52
CA ILE A 456 -35.25 -13.43 0.96
C ILE A 456 -34.06 -13.31 1.91
N ASN A 457 -33.40 -14.46 2.25
CA ASN A 457 -32.18 -14.40 3.04
C ASN A 457 -31.09 -13.63 2.29
N ILE A 458 -30.51 -12.58 2.91
CA ILE A 458 -29.50 -11.72 2.29
C ILE A 458 -28.26 -12.50 1.82
N GLY A 459 -27.94 -13.64 2.45
CA GLY A 459 -26.88 -14.53 2.01
C GLY A 459 -27.08 -15.12 0.61
N LYS A 460 -28.33 -15.15 0.11
CA LYS A 460 -28.67 -15.61 -1.24
C LYS A 460 -28.67 -14.49 -2.28
N ILE A 461 -28.70 -13.23 -1.85
CA ILE A 461 -28.68 -12.07 -2.74
C ILE A 461 -27.24 -11.75 -3.09
N LYS A 462 -26.96 -11.43 -4.36
CA LYS A 462 -25.64 -10.93 -4.75
C LYS A 462 -25.30 -9.65 -3.99
N LYS A 463 -24.08 -9.54 -3.49
CA LYS A 463 -23.65 -8.40 -2.65
C LYS A 463 -23.76 -7.06 -3.38
N ASP A 464 -23.38 -7.04 -4.65
CA ASP A 464 -23.48 -5.82 -5.46
C ASP A 464 -24.93 -5.38 -5.63
N ASP A 465 -25.84 -6.30 -5.93
CA ASP A 465 -27.27 -6.03 -6.08
C ASP A 465 -27.94 -5.62 -4.76
N LEU A 466 -27.54 -6.26 -3.65
CA LEU A 466 -27.98 -5.87 -2.31
C LEU A 466 -27.56 -4.43 -2.00
N ARG A 467 -26.28 -4.12 -2.16
CA ARG A 467 -25.72 -2.79 -1.88
C ARG A 467 -26.28 -1.72 -2.80
N HIS A 468 -26.60 -2.06 -4.06
CA HIS A 468 -27.24 -1.14 -5.00
C HIS A 468 -28.66 -0.74 -4.56
N SER A 469 -29.36 -1.62 -3.82
CA SER A 469 -30.70 -1.36 -3.28
C SER A 469 -30.69 -0.55 -1.97
N LEU A 470 -29.50 -0.28 -1.39
CA LEU A 470 -29.31 0.40 -0.11
C LEU A 470 -28.66 1.76 -0.30
N GLY A 471 -29.11 2.77 0.44
CA GLY A 471 -28.42 4.05 0.55
C GLY A 471 -27.80 4.21 1.93
N ILE A 472 -26.60 4.77 1.99
CA ILE A 472 -25.91 5.02 3.24
C ILE A 472 -25.44 6.47 3.35
N VAL A 473 -25.69 7.09 4.50
CA VAL A 473 -25.11 8.38 4.89
C VAL A 473 -24.33 8.16 6.18
N LEU A 474 -23.02 8.23 6.10
CA LEU A 474 -22.11 8.00 7.23
C LEU A 474 -21.87 9.29 8.02
N GLN A 475 -21.52 9.14 9.29
CA GLN A 475 -21.08 10.22 10.17
C GLN A 475 -19.86 10.96 9.59
N ASP A 476 -18.82 10.21 9.23
CA ASP A 476 -17.64 10.74 8.57
C ASP A 476 -17.86 10.70 7.05
N THR A 477 -18.23 11.85 6.52
CA THR A 477 -18.52 12.01 5.10
C THR A 477 -17.23 12.08 4.31
N HIS A 478 -16.98 11.10 3.42
CA HIS A 478 -15.87 11.12 2.48
C HIS A 478 -16.30 11.67 1.12
N LEU A 479 -15.59 12.69 0.65
CA LEU A 479 -15.74 13.27 -0.67
C LEU A 479 -14.51 12.98 -1.53
N PHE A 480 -14.75 12.60 -2.78
CA PHE A 480 -13.68 12.30 -3.72
C PHE A 480 -13.16 13.58 -4.38
N THR A 481 -11.90 13.58 -4.77
CA THR A 481 -11.36 14.63 -5.63
C THR A 481 -12.09 14.62 -6.97
N GLY A 482 -12.71 15.76 -7.30
CA GLY A 482 -13.60 15.91 -8.45
C GLY A 482 -14.54 17.09 -8.25
N THR A 483 -15.45 17.31 -9.17
CA THR A 483 -16.46 18.37 -9.05
C THR A 483 -17.54 18.02 -8.03
N VAL A 484 -18.29 19.01 -7.57
CA VAL A 484 -19.50 18.80 -6.75
C VAL A 484 -20.50 17.92 -7.50
N MET A 485 -20.69 18.16 -8.80
CA MET A 485 -21.54 17.36 -9.71
C MET A 485 -21.14 15.88 -9.69
N GLU A 486 -19.84 15.58 -9.86
CA GLU A 486 -19.31 14.21 -9.86
C GLU A 486 -19.48 13.53 -8.49
N ASN A 487 -19.30 14.28 -7.41
CA ASN A 487 -19.49 13.76 -6.06
C ASN A 487 -20.93 13.38 -5.74
N ILE A 488 -21.91 14.12 -6.22
CA ILE A 488 -23.34 13.75 -6.09
C ILE A 488 -23.65 12.58 -7.03
N ARG A 489 -23.20 12.66 -8.30
CA ARG A 489 -23.40 11.61 -9.33
C ARG A 489 -22.78 10.27 -8.94
N TYR A 490 -21.85 10.24 -7.97
CA TYR A 490 -21.26 9.01 -7.46
C TYR A 490 -22.32 8.02 -6.92
N GLY A 491 -23.46 8.50 -6.41
CA GLY A 491 -24.58 7.64 -6.01
C GLY A 491 -25.26 6.92 -7.16
N LYS A 492 -25.17 7.49 -8.39
CA LYS A 492 -25.74 6.96 -9.62
C LYS A 492 -24.96 7.53 -10.81
N LEU A 493 -24.01 6.75 -11.35
CA LEU A 493 -23.04 7.23 -12.32
C LEU A 493 -23.65 7.70 -13.66
N ASP A 494 -24.79 7.16 -14.04
CA ASP A 494 -25.57 7.51 -15.24
C ASP A 494 -26.64 8.60 -15.00
N ALA A 495 -26.64 9.24 -13.81
CA ALA A 495 -27.59 10.30 -13.49
C ALA A 495 -27.42 11.51 -14.42
N THR A 496 -28.55 12.03 -14.92
CA THR A 496 -28.57 13.27 -15.69
C THR A 496 -28.28 14.49 -14.79
N GLU A 497 -27.98 15.64 -15.39
CA GLU A 497 -27.76 16.87 -14.63
C GLU A 497 -29.03 17.29 -13.87
N GLU A 498 -30.22 17.08 -14.49
CA GLU A 498 -31.49 17.39 -13.87
C GLU A 498 -31.76 16.50 -12.64
N GLU A 499 -31.41 15.20 -12.72
CA GLU A 499 -31.53 14.28 -11.58
C GLU A 499 -30.59 14.69 -10.44
N VAL A 500 -29.36 15.09 -10.74
CA VAL A 500 -28.39 15.59 -9.74
C VAL A 500 -28.88 16.88 -9.10
N HIS A 501 -29.41 17.83 -9.89
CA HIS A 501 -29.98 19.08 -9.37
C HIS A 501 -31.21 18.82 -8.50
N ALA A 502 -32.08 17.88 -8.90
CA ALA A 502 -33.25 17.49 -8.11
C ALA A 502 -32.84 16.88 -6.75
N ALA A 503 -31.84 15.98 -6.75
CA ALA A 503 -31.27 15.39 -5.55
C ALA A 503 -30.63 16.43 -4.63
N ALA A 504 -29.88 17.39 -5.17
CA ALA A 504 -29.29 18.49 -4.41
C ALA A 504 -30.33 19.41 -3.78
N LYS A 505 -31.43 19.67 -4.49
CA LYS A 505 -32.58 20.44 -3.94
C LYS A 505 -33.26 19.68 -2.81
N LEU A 506 -33.53 18.37 -2.99
CA LEU A 506 -34.10 17.52 -1.95
C LEU A 506 -33.26 17.55 -0.68
N ALA A 507 -31.95 17.42 -0.83
CA ALA A 507 -30.97 17.44 0.26
C ALA A 507 -30.73 18.85 0.86
N ASN A 508 -31.38 19.90 0.37
CA ASN A 508 -31.10 21.31 0.69
C ASN A 508 -29.67 21.77 0.38
N ALA A 509 -28.97 21.08 -0.53
CA ALA A 509 -27.60 21.40 -0.93
C ALA A 509 -27.50 22.48 -2.01
N ASP A 510 -28.50 22.58 -2.91
CA ASP A 510 -28.50 23.48 -4.09
C ASP A 510 -28.19 24.95 -3.71
N GLY A 511 -28.74 25.41 -2.59
CA GLY A 511 -28.57 26.79 -2.15
C GLY A 511 -27.13 27.18 -1.80
N PHE A 512 -26.33 26.29 -1.19
CA PHE A 512 -24.92 26.57 -0.94
C PHE A 512 -24.07 26.28 -2.18
N ILE A 513 -24.38 25.24 -2.95
CA ILE A 513 -23.64 24.87 -4.17
C ILE A 513 -23.60 26.06 -5.14
N ARG A 514 -24.73 26.73 -5.37
CA ARG A 514 -24.83 27.90 -6.24
C ARG A 514 -24.01 29.11 -5.76
N ARG A 515 -23.64 29.16 -4.48
CA ARG A 515 -22.76 30.21 -3.94
C ARG A 515 -21.27 29.90 -4.08
N LEU A 516 -20.92 28.67 -4.40
CA LEU A 516 -19.55 28.30 -4.69
C LEU A 516 -19.06 29.02 -5.98
N PRO A 517 -17.78 29.30 -6.11
CA PRO A 517 -17.24 30.07 -7.23
C PRO A 517 -17.62 29.55 -8.62
N GLN A 518 -17.73 28.23 -8.77
CA GLN A 518 -18.09 27.56 -10.03
C GLN A 518 -19.37 26.70 -9.88
N GLY A 519 -20.16 26.92 -8.83
CA GLY A 519 -21.39 26.16 -8.59
C GLY A 519 -21.12 24.66 -8.53
N TYR A 520 -21.86 23.88 -9.33
CA TYR A 520 -21.72 22.43 -9.44
C TYR A 520 -20.38 21.95 -10.02
N ASP A 521 -19.68 22.81 -10.78
CA ASP A 521 -18.37 22.52 -11.37
C ASP A 521 -17.21 22.86 -10.42
N THR A 522 -17.49 23.31 -9.20
CA THR A 522 -16.47 23.59 -8.20
C THR A 522 -15.69 22.33 -7.86
N MET A 523 -14.37 22.38 -8.02
CA MET A 523 -13.47 21.28 -7.69
C MET A 523 -13.32 21.11 -6.17
N LEU A 524 -13.54 19.90 -5.72
CA LEU A 524 -13.29 19.46 -4.34
C LEU A 524 -11.96 18.71 -4.27
N THR A 525 -11.17 19.00 -3.25
CA THR A 525 -9.88 18.37 -2.99
C THR A 525 -9.75 18.02 -1.51
N GLY A 526 -8.89 17.08 -1.16
CA GLY A 526 -8.58 16.76 0.22
C GLY A 526 -9.83 16.47 1.06
N ASP A 527 -10.70 15.58 0.58
CA ASP A 527 -11.94 15.21 1.29
C ASP A 527 -12.92 16.38 1.49
N GLY A 528 -12.93 17.33 0.56
CA GLY A 528 -13.76 18.53 0.65
C GLY A 528 -13.30 19.50 1.74
N ALA A 529 -11.99 19.63 1.96
CA ALA A 529 -11.41 20.50 3.00
C ALA A 529 -11.81 21.98 2.87
N ASN A 530 -12.25 22.40 1.68
CA ASN A 530 -12.78 23.74 1.41
C ASN A 530 -14.26 23.92 1.77
N LEU A 531 -14.93 22.87 2.27
CA LEU A 531 -16.33 22.90 2.71
C LEU A 531 -16.43 22.73 4.23
N SER A 532 -17.46 23.32 4.82
CA SER A 532 -17.82 23.05 6.20
C SER A 532 -18.33 21.60 6.37
N GLN A 533 -18.31 21.08 7.59
CA GLN A 533 -18.81 19.72 7.87
C GLN A 533 -20.28 19.55 7.47
N GLY A 534 -21.11 20.56 7.70
CA GLY A 534 -22.53 20.52 7.29
C GLY A 534 -22.70 20.48 5.78
N GLU A 535 -21.92 21.27 5.01
CA GLU A 535 -21.96 21.25 3.55
C GLU A 535 -21.53 19.89 3.00
N ARG A 536 -20.49 19.26 3.56
CA ARG A 536 -20.09 17.90 3.19
C ARG A 536 -21.21 16.90 3.45
N GLN A 537 -21.89 17.01 4.59
CA GLN A 537 -23.03 16.14 4.93
C GLN A 537 -24.22 16.33 3.98
N LEU A 538 -24.53 17.57 3.58
CA LEU A 538 -25.55 17.83 2.57
C LEU A 538 -25.23 17.19 1.22
N LEU A 539 -23.93 17.16 0.82
CA LEU A 539 -23.51 16.44 -0.40
C LEU A 539 -23.65 14.92 -0.25
N ALA A 540 -23.38 14.35 0.93
CA ALA A 540 -23.60 12.93 1.18
C ALA A 540 -25.10 12.57 1.13
N ILE A 541 -25.97 13.42 1.65
CA ILE A 541 -27.42 13.28 1.54
C ILE A 541 -27.86 13.35 0.07
N ALA A 542 -27.34 14.31 -0.71
CA ALA A 542 -27.64 14.43 -2.13
C ALA A 542 -27.14 13.20 -2.93
N ARG A 543 -25.98 12.63 -2.56
CA ARG A 543 -25.45 11.38 -3.13
C ARG A 543 -26.40 10.20 -2.88
N ALA A 544 -26.94 10.08 -1.68
CA ALA A 544 -27.93 9.06 -1.36
C ALA A 544 -29.28 9.33 -2.06
N ALA A 545 -29.67 10.60 -2.20
CA ALA A 545 -30.91 10.99 -2.86
C ALA A 545 -30.93 10.67 -4.36
N VAL A 546 -29.80 10.87 -5.07
CA VAL A 546 -29.72 10.57 -6.51
C VAL A 546 -29.79 9.08 -6.82
N ALA A 547 -29.33 8.23 -5.88
CA ALA A 547 -29.42 6.77 -5.98
C ALA A 547 -30.87 6.27 -5.80
N ASP A 548 -31.72 7.03 -5.09
CA ASP A 548 -33.13 6.74 -4.82
C ASP A 548 -33.42 5.32 -4.27
N PRO A 549 -32.71 4.86 -3.24
CA PRO A 549 -32.86 3.52 -2.72
C PRO A 549 -34.13 3.39 -1.83
N PRO A 550 -34.80 2.22 -1.78
CA PRO A 550 -35.94 1.99 -0.90
C PRO A 550 -35.57 1.84 0.58
N VAL A 551 -34.31 1.51 0.88
CA VAL A 551 -33.80 1.38 2.25
C VAL A 551 -32.63 2.33 2.47
N LEU A 552 -32.68 3.04 3.58
CA LEU A 552 -31.63 4.00 3.98
C LEU A 552 -31.00 3.59 5.31
N ILE A 553 -29.70 3.81 5.41
CA ILE A 553 -28.94 3.69 6.64
C ILE A 553 -28.29 5.04 6.91
N LEU A 554 -28.66 5.65 8.05
CA LEU A 554 -28.19 6.98 8.44
C LEU A 554 -27.43 6.88 9.77
N ASP A 555 -26.17 7.30 9.76
CA ASP A 555 -25.37 7.45 10.99
C ASP A 555 -25.30 8.95 11.33
N GLU A 556 -26.08 9.35 12.36
CA GLU A 556 -26.30 10.74 12.72
C GLU A 556 -25.32 11.21 13.78
N ALA A 557 -24.19 11.80 13.38
CA ALA A 557 -23.33 12.52 14.29
C ALA A 557 -23.05 13.94 13.79
N THR A 558 -23.81 14.88 14.32
CA THR A 558 -23.75 16.31 13.97
C THR A 558 -23.18 17.16 15.10
N SER A 559 -22.35 16.57 15.97
CA SER A 559 -21.83 17.22 17.19
C SER A 559 -20.95 18.47 16.96
N SER A 560 -20.59 18.76 15.71
CA SER A 560 -19.66 19.85 15.35
C SER A 560 -20.23 20.84 14.33
N ILE A 561 -21.55 20.87 14.13
CA ILE A 561 -22.21 21.73 13.16
C ILE A 561 -22.95 22.85 13.89
N ASP A 562 -22.92 24.08 13.36
CA ASP A 562 -23.70 25.21 13.91
C ASP A 562 -25.21 24.96 13.80
N THR A 563 -25.98 25.51 14.73
CA THR A 563 -27.42 25.24 14.90
C THR A 563 -28.24 25.55 13.61
N ARG A 564 -27.83 26.53 12.81
CA ARG A 564 -28.55 26.90 11.60
C ARG A 564 -28.32 25.86 10.50
N THR A 565 -27.07 25.48 10.25
CA THR A 565 -26.73 24.45 9.26
C THR A 565 -27.26 23.09 9.68
N GLU A 566 -27.26 22.80 10.99
CA GLU A 566 -27.87 21.62 11.57
C GLU A 566 -29.34 21.45 11.18
N LYS A 567 -30.13 22.52 11.29
CA LYS A 567 -31.56 22.48 10.90
C LYS A 567 -31.74 22.20 9.41
N ILE A 568 -30.85 22.76 8.56
CA ILE A 568 -30.87 22.53 7.11
C ILE A 568 -30.54 21.07 6.78
N VAL A 569 -29.54 20.50 7.43
CA VAL A 569 -29.15 19.08 7.29
C VAL A 569 -30.30 18.17 7.73
N GLN A 570 -30.90 18.46 8.91
CA GLN A 570 -32.01 17.68 9.44
C GLN A 570 -33.24 17.69 8.49
N ASP A 571 -33.61 18.85 7.97
CA ASP A 571 -34.71 18.97 7.00
C ASP A 571 -34.40 18.20 5.69
N GLY A 572 -33.14 18.22 5.24
CA GLY A 572 -32.70 17.41 4.10
C GLY A 572 -32.78 15.90 4.37
N MET A 573 -32.37 15.47 5.56
CA MET A 573 -32.50 14.07 5.99
C MET A 573 -33.95 13.64 6.11
N ASP A 574 -34.82 14.45 6.71
CA ASP A 574 -36.25 14.12 6.86
C ASP A 574 -36.94 13.98 5.49
N LYS A 575 -36.63 14.85 4.53
CA LYS A 575 -37.11 14.71 3.14
C LYS A 575 -36.59 13.42 2.46
N LEU A 576 -35.29 13.09 2.67
CA LEU A 576 -34.70 11.87 2.14
C LEU A 576 -35.35 10.61 2.72
N MET A 577 -35.69 10.61 4.00
CA MET A 577 -36.30 9.46 4.70
C MET A 577 -37.75 9.19 4.28
N HIS A 578 -38.46 10.21 3.79
CA HIS A 578 -39.89 10.10 3.51
C HIS A 578 -40.22 8.99 2.50
N GLY A 579 -41.09 8.05 2.91
CA GLY A 579 -41.51 6.92 2.07
C GLY A 579 -40.51 5.77 1.95
N ARG A 580 -39.41 5.82 2.66
CA ARG A 580 -38.34 4.79 2.64
C ARG A 580 -38.19 4.11 3.99
N THR A 581 -37.86 2.83 3.97
CA THR A 581 -37.46 2.12 5.19
C THR A 581 -36.11 2.68 5.66
N THR A 582 -36.05 3.21 6.87
CA THR A 582 -34.86 3.93 7.32
C THR A 582 -34.38 3.41 8.66
N PHE A 583 -33.09 3.06 8.71
CA PHE A 583 -32.38 2.73 9.94
C PHE A 583 -31.50 3.90 10.33
N VAL A 584 -31.74 4.48 11.51
CA VAL A 584 -31.02 5.64 12.02
C VAL A 584 -30.24 5.26 13.27
N ILE A 585 -28.93 5.45 13.27
CA ILE A 585 -28.12 5.45 14.49
C ILE A 585 -28.27 6.85 15.08
N ALA A 586 -29.17 6.97 16.03
CA ALA A 586 -29.58 8.28 16.51
C ALA A 586 -28.70 8.76 17.67
N HIS A 587 -28.12 9.92 17.49
CA HIS A 587 -27.40 10.69 18.52
C HIS A 587 -28.21 11.90 19.02
N ARG A 588 -29.40 12.15 18.45
CA ARG A 588 -30.27 13.29 18.75
C ARG A 588 -31.64 12.86 19.23
N LEU A 589 -32.12 13.54 20.25
CA LEU A 589 -33.43 13.30 20.82
C LEU A 589 -34.58 13.57 19.83
N SER A 590 -34.44 14.57 18.96
CA SER A 590 -35.45 14.91 17.94
C SER A 590 -35.66 13.78 16.92
N THR A 591 -34.59 13.21 16.42
CA THR A 591 -34.63 12.11 15.44
C THR A 591 -35.23 10.85 16.04
N VAL A 592 -34.86 10.56 17.32
CA VAL A 592 -35.40 9.43 18.07
C VAL A 592 -36.89 9.59 18.28
N LYS A 593 -37.34 10.77 18.75
CA LYS A 593 -38.74 11.03 19.09
C LYS A 593 -39.68 10.82 17.87
N ASN A 594 -39.25 11.22 16.69
CA ASN A 594 -40.03 11.16 15.47
C ASN A 594 -39.87 9.83 14.70
N SER A 595 -39.35 8.80 15.33
CA SER A 595 -39.21 7.46 14.72
C SER A 595 -40.43 6.59 15.00
N ASP A 596 -40.84 5.78 14.03
CA ASP A 596 -41.96 4.88 14.15
C ASP A 596 -41.67 3.73 15.13
N CYS A 597 -40.41 3.37 15.27
CA CYS A 597 -39.96 2.37 16.24
C CYS A 597 -38.57 2.74 16.75
N ILE A 598 -38.40 2.69 18.06
CA ILE A 598 -37.14 2.87 18.74
C ILE A 598 -36.71 1.51 19.30
N MET A 599 -35.46 1.15 19.05
CA MET A 599 -34.82 -0.05 19.56
C MET A 599 -33.65 0.33 20.47
N VAL A 600 -33.76 -0.03 21.73
CA VAL A 600 -32.71 0.23 22.72
C VAL A 600 -31.78 -0.96 22.78
N LEU A 601 -30.49 -0.71 22.50
CA LEU A 601 -29.45 -1.71 22.55
C LEU A 601 -28.58 -1.55 23.80
N GLU A 602 -28.33 -2.66 24.46
CA GLU A 602 -27.39 -2.77 25.57
C GLU A 602 -26.61 -4.07 25.48
N GLN A 603 -25.28 -4.01 25.51
CA GLN A 603 -24.39 -5.20 25.45
C GLN A 603 -24.74 -6.17 24.30
N GLY A 604 -25.04 -5.65 23.13
CA GLY A 604 -25.33 -6.47 21.94
C GLY A 604 -26.72 -7.09 21.90
N ARG A 605 -27.66 -6.69 22.78
CA ARG A 605 -29.05 -7.18 22.80
C ARG A 605 -30.02 -6.03 22.64
N ILE A 606 -31.16 -6.28 22.01
CA ILE A 606 -32.30 -5.35 22.02
C ILE A 606 -33.06 -5.59 23.32
N ILE A 607 -33.05 -4.60 24.23
CA ILE A 607 -33.67 -4.71 25.55
C ILE A 607 -35.04 -4.04 25.62
N GLU A 608 -35.28 -3.03 24.78
CA GLU A 608 -36.57 -2.34 24.71
C GLU A 608 -36.90 -2.01 23.25
N ARG A 609 -38.18 -2.05 22.91
CA ARG A 609 -38.72 -1.73 21.59
C ARG A 609 -40.10 -1.09 21.72
N GLY A 610 -40.36 0.01 21.04
CA GLY A 610 -41.66 0.70 21.02
C GLY A 610 -41.57 2.07 20.39
N THR A 611 -42.68 2.83 20.46
CA THR A 611 -42.71 4.24 20.13
C THR A 611 -42.09 5.08 21.25
N HIS A 612 -41.86 6.37 21.02
CA HIS A 612 -41.39 7.30 22.06
C HIS A 612 -42.30 7.28 23.29
N ASP A 613 -43.61 7.39 23.09
CA ASP A 613 -44.56 7.49 24.18
C ASP A 613 -44.68 6.17 24.97
N ASP A 614 -44.63 5.04 24.31
CA ASP A 614 -44.62 3.71 24.94
C ASP A 614 -43.41 3.53 25.85
N LEU A 615 -42.21 3.89 25.36
CA LEU A 615 -40.97 3.70 26.09
C LEU A 615 -40.80 4.71 27.23
N ILE A 616 -41.33 5.92 27.08
CA ILE A 616 -41.40 6.90 28.21
C ILE A 616 -42.35 6.39 29.30
N ALA A 617 -43.50 5.81 28.93
CA ALA A 617 -44.46 5.25 29.90
C ALA A 617 -43.88 4.04 30.66
N GLN A 618 -43.04 3.21 30.00
CA GLN A 618 -42.37 2.06 30.64
C GLN A 618 -41.33 2.45 31.68
N LYS A 619 -40.83 3.68 31.66
CA LYS A 619 -39.76 4.20 32.58
C LYS A 619 -38.51 3.32 32.59
N GLY A 620 -38.18 2.66 31.50
CA GLY A 620 -37.05 1.76 31.36
C GLY A 620 -35.72 2.49 31.01
N LYS A 621 -34.84 1.79 30.31
CA LYS A 621 -33.54 2.31 29.88
C LYS A 621 -33.67 3.50 28.94
N TYR A 622 -34.64 3.49 28.01
CA TYR A 622 -34.91 4.60 27.11
C TYR A 622 -35.26 5.88 27.91
N TYR A 623 -36.12 5.74 28.93
CA TYR A 623 -36.47 6.88 29.79
C TYR A 623 -35.24 7.47 30.47
N GLN A 624 -34.32 6.64 30.98
CA GLN A 624 -33.05 7.07 31.58
C GLN A 624 -32.20 7.85 30.58
N LEU A 625 -32.04 7.30 29.34
CA LEU A 625 -31.25 7.94 28.30
C LEU A 625 -31.86 9.27 27.84
N TYR A 626 -33.20 9.35 27.80
CA TYR A 626 -33.92 10.51 27.33
C TYR A 626 -33.93 11.65 28.40
N THR A 627 -34.18 11.34 29.67
CA THR A 627 -34.33 12.33 30.75
C THR A 627 -33.01 12.66 31.45
N GLY A 628 -31.96 11.86 31.24
CA GLY A 628 -30.70 11.98 31.99
C GLY A 628 -30.81 11.55 33.47
N ASN A 629 -31.97 11.10 33.92
CA ASN A 629 -32.22 10.68 35.30
C ASN A 629 -31.93 9.18 35.47
N LYS A 630 -31.05 8.83 36.42
CA LYS A 630 -30.98 7.45 36.92
C LYS A 630 -32.28 7.16 37.68
N ILE A 631 -32.97 6.07 37.37
CA ILE A 631 -33.99 5.52 38.21
C ILE A 631 -33.29 5.06 39.49
N SER A 632 -33.63 5.66 40.63
CA SER A 632 -33.24 5.11 41.93
C SER A 632 -33.92 3.73 42.06
N GLU A 633 -33.11 2.67 42.16
CA GLU A 633 -33.55 1.35 42.54
C GLU A 633 -34.34 1.33 43.83
#